data_da5d3719ecda4d7a3b121817a9e8850f
#
_entry.id   da5d3719ecda4d7a3b121817a9e8850f
#
_cell.length_a   1.000
_cell.length_b   1.000
_cell.length_c   1.000
_cell.angle_alpha   90.00
_cell.angle_beta   90.00
_cell.angle_gamma   90.00
#
_symmetry.space_group_name_H-M   'P 1'
#
loop_
_entity.id
_entity.type
_entity.pdbx_description
1 polymer ?
#
loop_
_entity_poly.entity_id
_entity_poly.type
_entity_poly.pdbx_seq_one_letter_code
_entity_poly.pdbx_strand_id
1 'polypeptide(L)'
;MIRQHIWKRGTALTAAMVLALTPGLAGCGNKENADNTKKEKTDAKDTQKEEKTMGRYLEEDVALPDNCGDILDMTLLEDGTLRVCYYKGDDVFYLDSSDGGTSWKDPVNLSEVLKVDTSKYGLSYPKLGANGGIFVSAYVASGESEEHRHYYMAPDGSVKELDLSQTLASAYISEARFTDRGNLIINDFSTALVEINPLDGSVVKKYEEGSVVSCFAPIGKYLVAVTNSTVHYYDMETGEPLEDAAALTEQISEDEGNLELTSTTSYPLVFSKGEEEDCLFYAEEGGVYRYSFKGSVVEEVIDGNLTSLSSPDISFVAMARDQAGNFYVAVQDSSADMGHMGRILKYTYSPDTPAEPDTELTVYSLLDNSYIRQVAAVFQKKYPDIYLNLEVGMTGEDGMTTTDALKTLNTEIMAGNGPDVMILDGIPEDTYIEKGMLADISSILDKAEEEDGILDNIRESYREEDGSQYVMPLKFSIPLIQGNKEDVEKAGDIVSMADMLESYQAEYTEMNMPLSLMGVGSEGFLRAFADVNAPAWQKEDGSLDEEAVQEYLEQAGRIYAAGKESMDYIKEMAGDYVYSLSELPILSNVSGSVMSLLGGYVKMAAGRLASPEDLANMYSLEQKLGDITHRLWNGQAQNCFIPAQTVGISSKAEQKEAAEKLVEFLFTKEGQEIGSSSGFPVNEAVYDSEDYWAAGDDQGRLGTSGSGNANTGEYVEMEIVRADEKTTKEIQELGKTLTTPSRGNEIILSAVAENGTRYLNGEISLEEAAKGAIQQVNLYLAE
;
A
#
# COMPACT_ATOMS: atom_id res chain seq x y z
N MET A 1 5.28 9.97 11.16
CA MET A 1 4.45 10.88 11.99
C MET A 1 2.93 10.59 11.90
N ILE A 2 2.46 9.84 10.93
CA ILE A 2 1.03 9.61 10.64
C ILE A 2 0.34 8.62 11.60
N ARG A 3 1.06 7.71 12.26
CA ARG A 3 0.50 6.52 12.94
C ARG A 3 0.24 6.61 14.44
N GLN A 4 0.79 7.56 15.13
CA GLN A 4 0.57 7.69 16.60
C GLN A 4 -0.79 8.29 17.00
N HIS A 5 -1.51 8.94 16.08
CA HIS A 5 -2.73 9.66 16.43
C HIS A 5 -4.02 8.83 16.31
N ILE A 6 -4.05 7.83 15.44
CA ILE A 6 -5.20 6.90 15.35
C ILE A 6 -5.42 6.17 16.68
N TRP A 7 -4.34 5.79 17.35
CA TRP A 7 -4.37 5.11 18.66
C TRP A 7 -4.86 5.97 19.83
N LYS A 8 -4.59 7.27 19.81
CA LYS A 8 -5.03 8.16 20.92
C LYS A 8 -6.51 8.53 20.85
N ARG A 9 -7.17 8.32 19.73
CA ARG A 9 -8.58 8.71 19.54
C ARG A 9 -9.57 7.67 20.06
N GLY A 10 -9.29 6.37 19.92
CA GLY A 10 -10.14 5.31 20.47
C GLY A 10 -10.28 5.39 21.99
N THR A 11 -9.23 5.83 22.68
CA THR A 11 -9.24 5.99 24.16
C THR A 11 -9.76 7.33 24.65
N ALA A 12 -9.78 8.39 23.82
CA ALA A 12 -10.28 9.70 24.21
C ALA A 12 -11.81 9.84 24.08
N LEU A 13 -12.45 9.15 23.14
CA LEU A 13 -13.90 9.20 22.97
C LEU A 13 -14.66 8.48 24.09
N THR A 14 -14.13 7.39 24.64
CA THR A 14 -14.73 6.71 25.81
C THR A 14 -14.70 7.55 27.09
N ALA A 15 -13.80 8.54 27.20
CA ALA A 15 -13.74 9.43 28.36
C ALA A 15 -14.65 10.68 28.25
N ALA A 16 -15.01 11.10 27.04
CA ALA A 16 -15.81 12.31 26.81
C ALA A 16 -17.34 12.06 26.90
N MET A 17 -17.83 10.85 26.61
CA MET A 17 -19.29 10.54 26.68
C MET A 17 -19.83 10.31 28.10
N VAL A 18 -18.97 10.13 29.12
CA VAL A 18 -19.43 9.92 30.52
C VAL A 18 -19.74 11.24 31.26
N LEU A 19 -19.44 12.41 30.68
CA LEU A 19 -19.57 13.72 31.38
C LEU A 19 -20.81 14.57 31.01
N ALA A 20 -21.70 14.11 30.11
CA ALA A 20 -22.80 14.92 29.56
C ALA A 20 -24.21 14.64 30.12
N LEU A 21 -24.42 13.73 31.09
CA LEU A 21 -25.74 13.42 31.63
C LEU A 21 -25.79 13.41 33.19
N THR A 22 -25.73 14.59 33.82
CA THR A 22 -26.37 14.78 35.14
C THR A 22 -26.84 16.21 35.34
N PRO A 23 -28.16 16.49 35.35
CA PRO A 23 -28.69 17.71 35.94
C PRO A 23 -28.95 17.51 37.41
N GLY A 24 -28.46 18.47 38.17
CA GLY A 24 -28.40 18.69 39.55
C GLY A 24 -29.55 18.31 40.49
N LEU A 25 -29.15 18.05 41.71
CA LEU A 25 -29.92 18.45 42.91
C LEU A 25 -28.94 18.73 44.04
N ALA A 26 -29.03 19.95 44.51
CA ALA A 26 -28.28 20.42 45.67
C ALA A 26 -28.88 19.89 46.99
N GLY A 27 -28.02 19.59 47.95
CA GLY A 27 -28.46 19.31 49.31
C GLY A 27 -27.28 19.15 50.27
N CYS A 28 -27.07 20.08 51.14
CA CYS A 28 -26.05 20.15 52.22
C CYS A 28 -26.15 19.02 53.26
N GLY A 29 -25.00 18.64 53.83
CA GLY A 29 -24.98 18.21 55.20
C GLY A 29 -23.95 17.15 55.66
N ASN A 30 -22.91 17.63 56.27
CA ASN A 30 -22.12 17.14 57.43
C ASN A 30 -21.59 15.69 57.57
N LYS A 31 -20.36 15.70 58.01
CA LYS A 31 -19.46 14.66 58.59
C LYS A 31 -20.12 13.71 59.61
N GLU A 32 -19.68 12.45 59.66
CA GLU A 32 -18.83 11.82 60.67
C GLU A 32 -18.89 10.28 60.66
N ASN A 33 -17.70 9.69 60.83
CA ASN A 33 -17.34 8.44 61.50
C ASN A 33 -17.69 7.02 61.02
N ALA A 34 -16.61 6.32 60.83
CA ALA A 34 -16.38 4.90 60.82
C ALA A 34 -17.37 3.97 61.59
N ASP A 35 -17.72 2.83 61.03
CA ASP A 35 -17.42 1.54 61.68
C ASP A 35 -17.64 0.33 60.73
N ASN A 36 -16.88 -0.71 60.99
CA ASN A 36 -16.80 -1.99 60.36
C ASN A 36 -18.11 -2.80 60.45
N THR A 37 -18.57 -3.37 59.33
CA THR A 37 -19.21 -4.69 59.36
C THR A 37 -19.17 -5.39 57.97
N LYS A 38 -18.54 -6.57 57.97
CA LYS A 38 -18.63 -7.55 56.89
C LYS A 38 -20.09 -7.88 56.57
N LYS A 39 -20.46 -7.82 55.28
CA LYS A 39 -21.62 -8.54 54.76
C LYS A 39 -21.23 -9.22 53.45
N GLU A 40 -21.61 -10.48 53.39
CA GLU A 40 -21.47 -11.45 52.34
C GLU A 40 -21.93 -10.93 50.99
N LYS A 41 -21.12 -11.20 49.96
CA LYS A 41 -21.52 -11.05 48.57
C LYS A 41 -22.45 -12.20 48.19
N THR A 42 -23.70 -11.90 47.98
CA THR A 42 -24.57 -12.73 47.17
C THR A 42 -24.44 -12.30 45.71
N ASP A 43 -23.98 -13.19 44.88
CA ASP A 43 -23.95 -13.06 43.44
C ASP A 43 -25.35 -12.85 42.86
N ALA A 44 -25.64 -11.67 42.38
CA ALA A 44 -26.67 -11.42 41.39
C ALA A 44 -25.97 -10.76 40.21
N LYS A 45 -25.63 -11.58 39.18
CA LYS A 45 -25.34 -11.05 37.86
C LYS A 45 -26.65 -10.50 37.29
N ASP A 46 -26.86 -9.21 37.50
CA ASP A 46 -27.77 -8.43 36.68
C ASP A 46 -26.98 -8.01 35.42
N THR A 47 -27.12 -8.79 34.35
CA THR A 47 -26.72 -8.42 33.01
C THR A 47 -27.68 -7.34 32.53
N GLN A 48 -27.40 -6.09 32.87
CA GLN A 48 -27.89 -4.97 32.06
C GLN A 48 -27.23 -5.13 30.68
N LYS A 49 -28.00 -5.53 29.65
CA LYS A 49 -27.59 -5.30 28.27
C LYS A 49 -27.37 -3.79 28.14
N GLU A 50 -26.14 -3.39 27.91
CA GLU A 50 -25.86 -2.03 27.43
C GLU A 50 -26.66 -1.84 26.15
N GLU A 51 -27.47 -0.79 26.10
CA GLU A 51 -28.17 -0.42 24.85
C GLU A 51 -27.06 0.05 23.89
N LYS A 52 -26.84 -0.76 22.84
CA LYS A 52 -25.87 -0.44 21.82
C LYS A 52 -26.27 0.82 21.06
N THR A 53 -25.31 1.68 20.80
CA THR A 53 -25.48 2.79 19.86
C THR A 53 -25.70 2.22 18.46
N MET A 54 -26.77 2.67 17.80
CA MET A 54 -27.19 2.17 16.49
C MET A 54 -27.00 3.24 15.43
N GLY A 55 -26.68 2.81 14.24
CA GLY A 55 -26.56 3.62 13.03
C GLY A 55 -25.12 3.82 12.57
N ARG A 56 -24.80 3.32 11.39
CA ARG A 56 -23.54 3.63 10.67
C ARG A 56 -23.76 3.58 9.17
N TYR A 57 -22.80 4.11 8.43
CA TYR A 57 -22.77 3.97 6.97
C TYR A 57 -22.26 2.58 6.58
N LEU A 58 -22.90 2.01 5.55
CA LEU A 58 -22.49 0.74 4.94
C LEU A 58 -21.96 1.02 3.54
N GLU A 59 -20.87 0.37 3.20
CA GLU A 59 -20.22 0.47 1.90
C GLU A 59 -20.80 -0.53 0.89
N GLU A 60 -20.99 -0.08 -0.34
CA GLU A 60 -21.23 -0.92 -1.52
C GLU A 60 -20.43 -0.40 -2.72
N ASP A 61 -19.92 -1.30 -3.57
CA ASP A 61 -19.31 -0.91 -4.84
C ASP A 61 -20.40 -0.58 -5.86
N VAL A 62 -20.25 0.54 -6.55
CA VAL A 62 -21.08 0.88 -7.70
C VAL A 62 -20.54 0.15 -8.92
N ALA A 63 -21.33 -0.78 -9.49
CA ALA A 63 -20.92 -1.53 -10.66
C ALA A 63 -20.75 -0.60 -11.88
N LEU A 64 -19.54 -0.51 -12.40
CA LEU A 64 -19.22 0.18 -13.64
C LEU A 64 -19.42 -0.76 -14.84
N PRO A 65 -19.74 -0.24 -16.05
CA PRO A 65 -19.76 -1.05 -17.25
C PRO A 65 -18.39 -1.67 -17.56
N ASP A 66 -18.39 -2.85 -18.21
CA ASP A 66 -17.16 -3.48 -18.70
C ASP A 66 -16.32 -2.50 -19.53
N ASN A 67 -15.01 -2.55 -19.40
CA ASN A 67 -14.04 -1.65 -20.05
C ASN A 67 -14.12 -0.16 -19.58
N CYS A 68 -14.63 0.15 -18.39
CA CYS A 68 -14.28 1.37 -17.71
C CYS A 68 -12.89 1.21 -17.12
N GLY A 69 -11.99 2.11 -17.48
CA GLY A 69 -10.64 2.17 -16.93
C GLY A 69 -10.57 3.11 -15.73
N ASP A 70 -9.41 3.74 -15.55
CA ASP A 70 -9.15 4.64 -14.44
C ASP A 70 -10.10 5.84 -14.44
N ILE A 71 -10.70 6.12 -13.28
CA ILE A 71 -11.60 7.25 -13.10
C ILE A 71 -10.77 8.53 -12.99
N LEU A 72 -11.18 9.55 -13.74
CA LEU A 72 -10.49 10.85 -13.80
C LEU A 72 -11.21 11.96 -13.03
N ASP A 73 -12.53 11.88 -12.95
CA ASP A 73 -13.35 12.78 -12.15
C ASP A 73 -14.78 12.23 -12.01
N MET A 74 -15.49 12.66 -10.97
CA MET A 74 -16.88 12.28 -10.71
C MET A 74 -17.64 13.46 -10.09
N THR A 75 -18.91 13.63 -10.49
CA THR A 75 -19.79 14.63 -9.87
C THR A 75 -21.25 14.20 -9.90
N LEU A 76 -22.05 14.79 -9.02
CA LEU A 76 -23.51 14.78 -9.13
C LEU A 76 -23.97 16.06 -9.82
N LEU A 77 -24.73 15.90 -10.91
CA LEU A 77 -25.33 17.02 -11.61
C LEU A 77 -26.48 17.59 -10.76
N GLU A 78 -26.94 18.82 -11.07
CA GLU A 78 -28.02 19.49 -10.34
C GLU A 78 -29.31 18.69 -10.30
N ASP A 79 -29.58 17.83 -11.30
CA ASP A 79 -30.73 16.94 -11.35
C ASP A 79 -30.55 15.61 -10.61
N GLY A 80 -29.42 15.40 -9.96
CA GLY A 80 -29.05 14.19 -9.23
C GLY A 80 -28.45 13.09 -10.10
N THR A 81 -28.20 13.34 -11.39
CA THR A 81 -27.47 12.39 -12.27
C THR A 81 -26.00 12.26 -11.81
N LEU A 82 -25.55 11.04 -11.56
CA LEU A 82 -24.14 10.74 -11.33
C LEU A 82 -23.41 10.70 -12.67
N ARG A 83 -22.39 11.55 -12.83
CA ARG A 83 -21.52 11.61 -14.02
C ARG A 83 -20.10 11.23 -13.66
N VAL A 84 -19.48 10.36 -14.45
CA VAL A 84 -18.11 9.87 -14.27
C VAL A 84 -17.33 10.05 -15.55
N CYS A 85 -16.09 10.60 -15.44
CA CYS A 85 -15.10 10.61 -16.50
C CYS A 85 -14.07 9.52 -16.25
N TYR A 86 -13.64 8.80 -17.30
CA TYR A 86 -12.70 7.69 -17.18
C TYR A 86 -11.90 7.49 -18.47
N TYR A 87 -10.77 6.78 -18.36
CA TYR A 87 -10.01 6.30 -19.50
C TYR A 87 -10.63 5.01 -20.08
N LYS A 88 -10.58 4.88 -21.40
CA LYS A 88 -10.79 3.63 -22.13
C LYS A 88 -9.75 3.53 -23.24
N GLY A 89 -8.69 2.73 -22.99
CA GLY A 89 -7.47 2.82 -23.78
C GLY A 89 -6.87 4.23 -23.68
N ASP A 90 -6.53 4.84 -24.81
CA ASP A 90 -5.95 6.19 -24.86
C ASP A 90 -6.99 7.32 -24.90
N ASP A 91 -8.29 6.97 -24.93
CA ASP A 91 -9.39 7.94 -25.07
C ASP A 91 -10.07 8.21 -23.72
N VAL A 92 -10.58 9.44 -23.58
CA VAL A 92 -11.36 9.88 -22.42
C VAL A 92 -12.86 9.83 -22.75
N PHE A 93 -13.59 9.17 -21.86
CA PHE A 93 -15.05 9.05 -21.94
C PHE A 93 -15.73 9.63 -20.72
N TYR A 94 -17.01 9.97 -20.86
CA TYR A 94 -17.88 10.12 -19.70
C TYR A 94 -19.15 9.30 -19.87
N LEU A 95 -19.77 8.95 -18.74
CA LEU A 95 -21.07 8.27 -18.70
C LEU A 95 -21.91 8.80 -17.54
N ASP A 96 -23.23 8.65 -17.69
CA ASP A 96 -24.24 9.15 -16.76
C ASP A 96 -25.11 8.02 -16.21
N SER A 97 -25.40 8.09 -14.90
CA SER A 97 -26.42 7.28 -14.26
C SER A 97 -27.45 8.17 -13.56
N SER A 98 -28.74 7.94 -13.81
CA SER A 98 -29.83 8.66 -13.16
C SER A 98 -30.44 7.93 -11.96
N ASP A 99 -29.90 6.78 -11.60
CA ASP A 99 -30.35 5.89 -10.52
C ASP A 99 -29.25 5.50 -9.54
N GLY A 100 -28.27 6.41 -9.38
CA GLY A 100 -27.20 6.27 -8.40
C GLY A 100 -26.22 5.13 -8.72
N GLY A 101 -25.95 4.87 -9.99
CA GLY A 101 -25.00 3.88 -10.45
C GLY A 101 -25.58 2.47 -10.69
N THR A 102 -26.91 2.30 -10.52
CA THR A 102 -27.56 1.00 -10.78
C THR A 102 -27.62 0.68 -12.28
N SER A 103 -27.78 1.70 -13.13
CA SER A 103 -27.70 1.58 -14.57
C SER A 103 -27.02 2.80 -15.20
N TRP A 104 -26.36 2.58 -16.36
CA TRP A 104 -25.57 3.60 -17.04
C TRP A 104 -26.07 3.83 -18.46
N LYS A 105 -26.01 5.08 -18.92
CA LYS A 105 -26.24 5.44 -20.32
C LYS A 105 -25.05 5.03 -21.18
N ASP A 106 -25.21 5.07 -22.50
CA ASP A 106 -24.11 4.86 -23.41
C ASP A 106 -22.98 5.87 -23.17
N PRO A 107 -21.71 5.42 -23.13
CA PRO A 107 -20.57 6.31 -22.91
C PRO A 107 -20.36 7.27 -24.08
N VAL A 108 -19.92 8.49 -23.77
CA VAL A 108 -19.64 9.55 -24.74
C VAL A 108 -18.13 9.78 -24.82
N ASN A 109 -17.55 9.62 -26.01
CA ASN A 109 -16.15 9.90 -26.28
C ASN A 109 -15.91 11.42 -26.32
N LEU A 110 -15.09 11.95 -25.40
CA LEU A 110 -14.77 13.37 -25.32
C LEU A 110 -13.88 13.82 -26.48
N SER A 111 -12.95 13.00 -26.96
CA SER A 111 -12.08 13.34 -28.10
C SER A 111 -12.88 13.62 -29.34
N GLU A 112 -13.93 12.81 -29.61
CA GLU A 112 -14.82 13.00 -30.76
C GLU A 112 -15.67 14.27 -30.61
N VAL A 113 -16.25 14.52 -29.45
CA VAL A 113 -17.08 15.69 -29.17
C VAL A 113 -16.25 16.98 -29.29
N LEU A 114 -15.05 16.99 -28.69
CA LEU A 114 -14.13 18.13 -28.72
C LEU A 114 -13.42 18.28 -30.06
N LYS A 115 -13.47 17.27 -30.93
CA LYS A 115 -12.78 17.20 -32.23
C LYS A 115 -11.27 17.34 -32.12
N VAL A 116 -10.71 16.70 -31.10
CA VAL A 116 -9.26 16.65 -30.85
C VAL A 116 -8.65 15.53 -31.70
N ASP A 117 -7.55 15.81 -32.34
CA ASP A 117 -6.76 14.81 -33.08
C ASP A 117 -5.92 14.00 -32.08
N THR A 118 -6.42 12.81 -31.69
CA THR A 118 -5.78 11.92 -30.71
C THR A 118 -4.47 11.31 -31.23
N SER A 119 -4.19 11.37 -32.55
CA SER A 119 -2.88 10.98 -33.07
C SER A 119 -1.77 11.97 -32.68
N LYS A 120 -2.14 13.17 -32.31
CA LYS A 120 -1.23 14.27 -31.95
C LYS A 120 -1.34 14.67 -30.47
N TYR A 121 -2.55 14.67 -29.93
CA TYR A 121 -2.84 15.16 -28.58
C TYR A 121 -3.46 14.08 -27.71
N GLY A 122 -2.92 13.88 -26.49
CA GLY A 122 -3.61 13.18 -25.42
C GLY A 122 -4.52 14.13 -24.64
N LEU A 123 -5.70 13.67 -24.24
CA LEU A 123 -6.55 14.41 -23.32
C LEU A 123 -6.13 14.14 -21.87
N SER A 124 -6.16 15.18 -21.05
CA SER A 124 -5.85 15.09 -19.62
C SER A 124 -6.71 16.02 -18.79
N TYR A 125 -6.79 15.73 -17.51
CA TYR A 125 -7.45 16.57 -16.50
C TYR A 125 -8.89 16.96 -16.83
N PRO A 126 -9.76 16.01 -17.27
CA PRO A 126 -11.16 16.33 -17.40
C PRO A 126 -11.72 16.69 -16.02
N LYS A 127 -12.46 17.81 -15.95
CA LYS A 127 -13.14 18.25 -14.73
C LYS A 127 -14.60 18.50 -15.02
N LEU A 128 -15.44 17.99 -14.13
CA LEU A 128 -16.88 17.96 -14.26
C LEU A 128 -17.54 19.03 -13.39
N GLY A 129 -18.39 19.86 -13.99
CA GLY A 129 -19.22 20.80 -13.26
C GLY A 129 -20.58 20.21 -12.92
N ALA A 130 -21.12 20.50 -11.73
CA ALA A 130 -22.46 20.08 -11.32
C ALA A 130 -23.57 20.63 -12.26
N ASN A 131 -23.29 21.75 -12.96
CA ASN A 131 -24.16 22.31 -14.01
C ASN A 131 -24.10 21.51 -15.33
N GLY A 132 -23.26 20.49 -15.45
CA GLY A 132 -23.06 19.68 -16.65
C GLY A 132 -21.93 20.17 -17.59
N GLY A 133 -21.24 21.26 -17.27
CA GLY A 133 -20.07 21.72 -18.00
C GLY A 133 -18.88 20.74 -17.82
N ILE A 134 -18.02 20.65 -18.84
CA ILE A 134 -16.78 19.84 -18.79
C ILE A 134 -15.61 20.68 -19.25
N PHE A 135 -14.56 20.73 -18.46
CA PHE A 135 -13.26 21.31 -18.81
C PHE A 135 -12.24 20.21 -19.09
N VAL A 136 -11.42 20.35 -20.13
CA VAL A 136 -10.41 19.35 -20.51
C VAL A 136 -9.17 20.06 -21.05
N SER A 137 -8.00 19.58 -20.65
CA SER A 137 -6.73 19.96 -21.29
C SER A 137 -6.30 18.89 -22.30
N ALA A 138 -5.61 19.32 -23.36
CA ALA A 138 -4.96 18.46 -24.33
C ALA A 138 -3.48 18.84 -24.44
N TYR A 139 -2.61 17.84 -24.48
CA TYR A 139 -1.16 18.02 -24.56
C TYR A 139 -0.60 17.17 -25.71
N VAL A 140 0.56 17.55 -26.27
CA VAL A 140 1.19 16.80 -27.34
C VAL A 140 1.81 15.51 -26.79
N ALA A 141 1.33 14.37 -27.27
CA ALA A 141 1.76 13.03 -26.83
C ALA A 141 3.21 12.67 -27.21
N SER A 142 3.86 13.36 -28.14
CA SER A 142 5.24 13.12 -28.60
C SER A 142 6.19 14.32 -28.37
N GLY A 143 6.91 14.30 -27.38
CA GLY A 143 8.21 14.69 -26.84
C GLY A 143 8.93 15.97 -27.27
N GLU A 144 8.50 16.84 -28.20
CA GLU A 144 9.28 18.02 -28.59
C GLU A 144 8.58 19.38 -28.49
N SER A 145 7.32 19.47 -28.11
CA SER A 145 6.63 20.75 -27.93
C SER A 145 5.77 20.75 -26.67
N GLU A 146 5.88 21.82 -25.90
CA GLU A 146 5.02 22.12 -24.74
C GLU A 146 3.69 22.75 -25.19
N GLU A 147 3.09 22.29 -26.29
CA GLU A 147 1.82 22.83 -26.78
C GLU A 147 0.66 22.25 -25.96
N HIS A 148 0.01 23.09 -25.17
CA HIS A 148 -1.20 22.77 -24.41
C HIS A 148 -2.39 23.51 -25.01
N ARG A 149 -3.53 22.82 -25.04
CA ARG A 149 -4.82 23.36 -25.45
C ARG A 149 -5.85 23.10 -24.37
N HIS A 150 -6.75 24.04 -24.17
CA HIS A 150 -7.79 23.93 -23.16
C HIS A 150 -9.17 24.03 -23.82
N TYR A 151 -10.06 23.13 -23.45
CA TYR A 151 -11.40 23.08 -24.02
C TYR A 151 -12.45 23.16 -22.91
N TYR A 152 -13.52 23.86 -23.21
CA TYR A 152 -14.72 23.85 -22.40
C TYR A 152 -15.91 23.38 -23.23
N MET A 153 -16.59 22.35 -22.75
CA MET A 153 -17.89 21.93 -23.25
C MET A 153 -18.97 22.45 -22.31
N ALA A 154 -19.85 23.31 -22.80
CA ALA A 154 -20.95 23.85 -22.04
C ALA A 154 -22.07 22.81 -21.83
N PRO A 155 -23.00 23.01 -20.86
CA PRO A 155 -24.11 22.09 -20.59
C PRO A 155 -25.00 21.79 -21.80
N ASP A 156 -25.09 22.71 -22.76
CA ASP A 156 -25.83 22.53 -24.02
C ASP A 156 -25.06 21.76 -25.11
N GLY A 157 -23.86 21.26 -24.78
CA GLY A 157 -22.97 20.51 -25.67
C GLY A 157 -22.14 21.39 -26.61
N SER A 158 -22.25 22.73 -26.52
CA SER A 158 -21.40 23.64 -27.32
C SER A 158 -19.95 23.58 -26.80
N VAL A 159 -18.98 23.48 -27.73
CA VAL A 159 -17.54 23.36 -27.42
C VAL A 159 -16.80 24.63 -27.76
N LYS A 160 -15.91 25.06 -26.88
CA LYS A 160 -15.02 26.20 -27.05
C LYS A 160 -13.58 25.84 -26.68
N GLU A 161 -12.64 26.19 -27.57
CA GLU A 161 -11.21 26.24 -27.23
C GLU A 161 -10.90 27.55 -26.50
N LEU A 162 -10.22 27.46 -25.35
CA LEU A 162 -9.87 28.61 -24.49
C LEU A 162 -8.41 28.98 -24.70
N ASP A 163 -8.14 30.22 -25.00
CA ASP A 163 -6.78 30.79 -24.94
C ASP A 163 -6.53 31.35 -23.53
N LEU A 164 -5.81 30.60 -22.72
CA LEU A 164 -5.43 30.96 -21.35
C LEU A 164 -4.01 31.49 -21.22
N SER A 165 -3.28 31.71 -22.33
CA SER A 165 -1.86 32.12 -22.35
C SER A 165 -1.57 33.47 -21.69
N GLN A 166 -2.58 34.35 -21.58
CA GLN A 166 -2.49 35.63 -20.88
C GLN A 166 -3.10 35.60 -19.47
N THR A 167 -3.68 34.48 -19.10
CA THR A 167 -4.44 34.32 -17.85
C THR A 167 -3.64 33.56 -16.82
N LEU A 168 -2.98 32.50 -17.25
CA LEU A 168 -2.20 31.58 -16.41
C LEU A 168 -0.71 31.92 -16.48
N ALA A 169 0.01 31.63 -15.42
CA ALA A 169 1.46 31.77 -15.34
C ALA A 169 2.17 30.60 -16.05
N SER A 170 1.55 29.42 -16.09
CA SER A 170 2.01 28.21 -16.76
C SER A 170 0.95 27.69 -17.73
N ALA A 171 1.38 27.06 -18.82
CA ALA A 171 0.48 26.29 -19.68
C ALA A 171 0.02 24.97 -19.04
N TYR A 172 0.76 24.49 -18.03
CA TYR A 172 0.41 23.32 -17.24
C TYR A 172 -0.61 23.69 -16.19
N ILE A 173 -1.65 22.86 -16.07
CA ILE A 173 -2.67 22.96 -15.03
C ILE A 173 -2.51 21.75 -14.13
N SER A 174 -2.26 21.98 -12.82
CA SER A 174 -2.19 20.90 -11.85
C SER A 174 -3.58 20.44 -11.42
N GLU A 175 -4.50 21.39 -11.26
CA GLU A 175 -5.87 21.10 -10.85
C GLU A 175 -6.83 22.18 -11.34
N ALA A 176 -8.08 21.80 -11.58
CA ALA A 176 -9.18 22.74 -11.87
C ALA A 176 -10.47 22.26 -11.22
N ARG A 177 -11.29 23.18 -10.73
CA ARG A 177 -12.57 22.88 -10.08
C ARG A 177 -13.64 23.88 -10.50
N PHE A 178 -14.84 23.39 -10.76
CA PHE A 178 -15.98 24.26 -11.03
C PHE A 178 -16.57 24.80 -9.73
N THR A 179 -16.93 26.09 -9.75
CA THR A 179 -17.72 26.71 -8.69
C THR A 179 -19.21 26.41 -8.90
N ASP A 180 -20.05 26.55 -7.85
CA ASP A 180 -21.52 26.45 -7.96
C ASP A 180 -22.12 27.45 -8.99
N ARG A 181 -21.38 28.52 -9.34
CA ARG A 181 -21.78 29.52 -10.34
C ARG A 181 -21.38 29.13 -11.77
N GLY A 182 -20.70 28.01 -11.94
CA GLY A 182 -20.20 27.51 -13.22
C GLY A 182 -18.90 28.18 -13.70
N ASN A 183 -18.23 29.03 -12.88
CA ASN A 183 -16.88 29.47 -13.14
C ASN A 183 -15.89 28.33 -12.87
N LEU A 184 -14.67 28.46 -13.38
CA LEU A 184 -13.61 27.49 -13.18
C LEU A 184 -12.48 28.14 -12.38
N ILE A 185 -12.07 27.51 -11.29
CA ILE A 185 -10.85 27.88 -10.55
C ILE A 185 -9.74 26.94 -11.01
N ILE A 186 -8.58 27.51 -11.29
CA ILE A 186 -7.41 26.81 -11.87
C ILE A 186 -6.20 27.02 -10.96
N ASN A 187 -5.47 25.93 -10.71
CA ASN A 187 -4.13 25.91 -10.18
C ASN A 187 -3.15 25.59 -11.32
N ASP A 188 -2.22 26.50 -11.59
CA ASP A 188 -1.22 26.42 -12.66
C ASP A 188 0.21 26.30 -12.12
N PHE A 189 0.38 25.69 -10.94
CA PHE A 189 1.61 25.60 -10.17
C PHE A 189 2.18 26.97 -9.70
N SER A 190 1.43 28.04 -9.86
CA SER A 190 1.78 29.32 -9.27
C SER A 190 1.32 29.42 -7.81
N THR A 191 1.65 30.53 -7.16
CA THR A 191 1.25 30.81 -5.78
C THR A 191 -0.12 31.48 -5.68
N ALA A 192 -0.95 31.38 -6.73
CA ALA A 192 -2.29 31.96 -6.77
C ALA A 192 -3.25 31.05 -7.52
N LEU A 193 -4.46 30.88 -6.98
CA LEU A 193 -5.57 30.27 -7.70
C LEU A 193 -6.30 31.32 -8.57
N VAL A 194 -6.61 30.95 -9.80
CA VAL A 194 -7.23 31.88 -10.77
C VAL A 194 -8.66 31.43 -11.11
N GLU A 195 -9.66 32.22 -10.75
CA GLU A 195 -11.05 32.01 -11.17
C GLU A 195 -11.30 32.66 -12.53
N ILE A 196 -11.79 31.88 -13.48
CA ILE A 196 -12.12 32.31 -14.85
C ILE A 196 -13.58 32.05 -15.18
N ASN A 197 -14.11 32.83 -16.11
CA ASN A 197 -15.34 32.49 -16.82
C ASN A 197 -15.01 31.50 -17.95
N PRO A 198 -15.47 30.25 -17.94
CA PRO A 198 -15.12 29.27 -18.97
C PRO A 198 -15.77 29.56 -20.34
N LEU A 199 -16.73 30.51 -20.42
CA LEU A 199 -17.33 30.89 -21.68
C LEU A 199 -16.41 31.79 -22.53
N ASP A 200 -15.50 32.53 -21.93
CA ASP A 200 -14.61 33.46 -22.66
C ASP A 200 -13.15 33.45 -22.18
N GLY A 201 -12.82 32.75 -21.12
CA GLY A 201 -11.49 32.65 -20.52
C GLY A 201 -11.09 33.91 -19.71
N SER A 202 -12.02 34.85 -19.51
CA SER A 202 -11.74 36.08 -18.76
C SER A 202 -11.55 35.80 -17.28
N VAL A 203 -10.56 36.46 -16.65
CA VAL A 203 -10.32 36.39 -15.21
C VAL A 203 -11.48 37.02 -14.46
N VAL A 204 -12.07 36.26 -13.56
CA VAL A 204 -13.10 36.74 -12.62
C VAL A 204 -12.42 37.23 -11.34
N LYS A 205 -11.48 36.42 -10.81
CA LYS A 205 -10.79 36.70 -9.56
C LYS A 205 -9.47 35.96 -9.45
N LYS A 206 -8.58 36.41 -8.55
CA LYS A 206 -7.39 35.71 -8.11
C LYS A 206 -7.37 35.58 -6.59
N TYR A 207 -6.91 34.45 -6.10
CA TYR A 207 -6.73 34.15 -4.68
C TYR A 207 -5.23 33.91 -4.46
N GLU A 208 -4.59 34.82 -3.70
CA GLU A 208 -3.14 34.81 -3.51
C GLU A 208 -2.78 33.99 -2.26
N GLU A 209 -2.12 32.86 -2.43
CA GLU A 209 -1.78 31.94 -1.35
C GLU A 209 -0.36 32.17 -0.79
N GLY A 210 0.53 32.73 -1.59
CA GLY A 210 1.94 32.92 -1.20
C GLY A 210 2.77 31.63 -1.18
N SER A 211 2.15 30.45 -1.29
CA SER A 211 2.78 29.13 -1.44
C SER A 211 2.02 28.29 -2.48
N VAL A 212 2.60 27.20 -2.91
CA VAL A 212 1.96 26.26 -3.83
C VAL A 212 0.79 25.55 -3.11
N VAL A 213 -0.36 25.47 -3.78
CA VAL A 213 -1.56 24.81 -3.28
C VAL A 213 -1.49 23.34 -3.67
N SER A 214 -1.63 22.42 -2.69
CA SER A 214 -1.62 20.98 -2.90
C SER A 214 -2.97 20.50 -3.44
N CYS A 215 -4.07 20.95 -2.84
CA CYS A 215 -5.43 20.72 -3.34
C CYS A 215 -6.37 21.87 -2.92
N PHE A 216 -7.49 22.02 -3.59
CA PHE A 216 -8.47 23.04 -3.26
C PHE A 216 -9.89 22.61 -3.63
N ALA A 217 -10.89 23.23 -3.01
CA ALA A 217 -12.29 23.02 -3.32
C ALA A 217 -13.12 24.28 -3.17
N PRO A 218 -13.90 24.67 -4.19
CA PRO A 218 -14.96 25.66 -4.03
C PRO A 218 -16.19 25.02 -3.39
N ILE A 219 -16.51 25.45 -2.17
CA ILE A 219 -17.63 24.93 -1.38
C ILE A 219 -18.63 26.04 -1.08
N GLY A 220 -19.73 26.11 -1.82
CA GLY A 220 -20.72 27.16 -1.67
C GLY A 220 -20.12 28.55 -1.88
N LYS A 221 -20.07 29.38 -0.82
CA LYS A 221 -19.45 30.71 -0.84
C LYS A 221 -17.98 30.73 -0.41
N TYR A 222 -17.42 29.60 -0.04
CA TYR A 222 -16.04 29.48 0.43
C TYR A 222 -15.17 28.78 -0.62
N LEU A 223 -13.93 29.25 -0.74
CA LEU A 223 -12.86 28.49 -1.37
C LEU A 223 -11.96 27.99 -0.26
N VAL A 224 -11.82 26.67 -0.18
CA VAL A 224 -10.87 25.99 0.70
C VAL A 224 -9.61 25.72 -0.11
N ALA A 225 -8.42 26.06 0.40
CA ALA A 225 -7.13 25.78 -0.22
C ALA A 225 -6.21 25.16 0.81
N VAL A 226 -5.61 24.03 0.46
CA VAL A 226 -4.66 23.29 1.30
C VAL A 226 -3.27 23.54 0.75
N THR A 227 -2.38 24.02 1.60
CA THR A 227 -0.95 24.17 1.33
C THR A 227 -0.17 23.15 2.17
N ASN A 228 1.14 23.06 2.01
CA ASN A 228 1.97 22.06 2.72
C ASN A 228 1.84 22.08 4.25
N SER A 229 1.21 23.08 4.85
CA SER A 229 1.17 23.22 6.30
C SER A 229 -0.10 23.86 6.85
N THR A 230 -1.02 24.30 6.01
CA THR A 230 -2.16 25.09 6.49
C THR A 230 -3.36 24.97 5.55
N VAL A 231 -4.56 24.97 6.12
CA VAL A 231 -5.82 25.09 5.38
C VAL A 231 -6.30 26.53 5.46
N HIS A 232 -6.34 27.18 4.31
CA HIS A 232 -6.83 28.55 4.16
C HIS A 232 -8.24 28.59 3.58
N TYR A 233 -9.02 29.61 3.89
CA TYR A 233 -10.25 29.89 3.13
C TYR A 233 -10.41 31.33 2.74
N TYR A 234 -11.18 31.46 1.66
CA TYR A 234 -11.56 32.74 1.10
C TYR A 234 -13.08 32.86 0.97
N ASP A 235 -13.58 34.03 1.19
CA ASP A 235 -14.93 34.39 0.77
C ASP A 235 -14.94 34.55 -0.76
N MET A 236 -15.61 33.68 -1.48
CA MET A 236 -15.64 33.68 -2.94
C MET A 236 -16.40 34.87 -3.53
N GLU A 237 -17.21 35.60 -2.75
CA GLU A 237 -17.89 36.80 -3.22
C GLU A 237 -16.95 38.01 -3.20
N THR A 238 -16.21 38.20 -2.14
CA THR A 238 -15.27 39.32 -1.97
C THR A 238 -13.87 39.02 -2.50
N GLY A 239 -13.41 37.75 -2.39
CA GLY A 239 -12.05 37.32 -2.66
C GLY A 239 -11.08 37.54 -1.50
N GLU A 240 -11.58 38.00 -0.37
CA GLU A 240 -10.78 38.27 0.81
C GLU A 240 -10.50 36.98 1.59
N PRO A 241 -9.28 36.77 2.12
CA PRO A 241 -9.00 35.65 3.01
C PRO A 241 -9.80 35.77 4.30
N LEU A 242 -10.23 34.64 4.81
CA LEU A 242 -10.91 34.51 6.10
C LEU A 242 -9.92 34.03 7.16
N GLU A 243 -10.37 33.93 8.41
CA GLU A 243 -9.57 33.35 9.48
C GLU A 243 -9.31 31.87 9.20
N ASP A 244 -8.04 31.42 9.37
CA ASP A 244 -7.63 30.05 9.04
C ASP A 244 -8.39 28.99 9.86
N ALA A 245 -8.60 27.83 9.25
CA ALA A 245 -9.27 26.69 9.84
C ALA A 245 -8.35 25.91 10.81
N ALA A 246 -8.06 26.44 11.96
CA ALA A 246 -7.11 25.82 12.88
C ALA A 246 -7.42 24.35 13.17
N ALA A 247 -8.68 23.99 13.44
CA ALA A 247 -9.08 22.62 13.72
C ALA A 247 -8.95 21.71 12.50
N LEU A 248 -9.27 22.20 11.29
CA LEU A 248 -9.10 21.44 10.07
C LEU A 248 -7.63 21.33 9.67
N THR A 249 -6.84 22.37 9.89
CA THR A 249 -5.39 22.36 9.71
C THR A 249 -4.71 21.35 10.64
N GLU A 250 -5.07 21.37 11.94
CA GLU A 250 -4.55 20.41 12.91
C GLU A 250 -4.83 18.98 12.47
N GLN A 251 -6.07 18.68 12.06
CA GLN A 251 -6.49 17.37 11.62
C GLN A 251 -5.73 16.92 10.36
N ILE A 252 -5.72 17.73 9.30
CA ILE A 252 -5.08 17.37 8.01
C ILE A 252 -3.55 17.35 8.13
N SER A 253 -2.92 18.23 8.94
CA SER A 253 -1.47 18.26 9.10
C SER A 253 -0.92 17.19 10.05
N GLU A 254 -1.74 16.66 10.95
CA GLU A 254 -1.36 15.56 11.83
C GLU A 254 -1.35 14.22 11.10
N ASP A 255 -2.23 14.04 10.12
CA ASP A 255 -2.38 12.79 9.38
C ASP A 255 -1.42 12.69 8.18
N GLU A 256 -0.80 13.79 7.74
CA GLU A 256 0.03 13.78 6.54
C GLU A 256 1.45 14.34 6.76
N GLY A 257 2.41 13.44 6.82
CA GLY A 257 3.83 13.77 6.90
C GLY A 257 4.41 14.49 5.66
N ASN A 258 3.72 14.51 4.52
CA ASN A 258 4.04 15.29 3.32
C ASN A 258 2.86 15.25 2.35
N LEU A 259 2.17 16.38 2.21
CA LEU A 259 1.22 16.65 1.13
C LEU A 259 1.94 16.90 -0.21
N GLU A 260 2.94 16.09 -0.56
CA GLU A 260 3.52 16.16 -1.89
C GLU A 260 2.55 15.50 -2.88
N LEU A 261 2.12 16.27 -3.89
CA LEU A 261 1.36 15.76 -5.03
C LEU A 261 2.20 14.69 -5.75
N THR A 262 1.90 13.43 -5.48
CA THR A 262 2.58 12.30 -6.11
C THR A 262 1.98 11.94 -7.46
N SER A 263 0.78 12.44 -7.75
CA SER A 263 0.05 12.19 -9.01
C SER A 263 -0.84 13.37 -9.37
N THR A 264 -1.10 13.55 -10.65
CA THR A 264 -2.01 14.55 -11.19
C THR A 264 -3.46 14.06 -11.29
N THR A 265 -3.72 12.82 -10.93
CA THR A 265 -5.04 12.18 -11.04
C THR A 265 -5.60 11.68 -9.72
N SER A 266 -4.80 11.63 -8.66
CA SER A 266 -5.22 11.22 -7.33
C SER A 266 -4.76 12.19 -6.25
N TYR A 267 -5.54 12.32 -5.22
CA TYR A 267 -5.34 13.26 -4.12
C TYR A 267 -5.30 12.51 -2.80
N PRO A 268 -4.56 12.99 -1.79
CA PRO A 268 -4.59 12.41 -0.46
C PRO A 268 -5.97 12.58 0.20
N LEU A 269 -6.67 13.65 -0.15
CA LEU A 269 -8.02 13.92 0.33
C LEU A 269 -8.88 14.59 -0.74
N VAL A 270 -10.21 14.41 -0.64
CA VAL A 270 -11.21 15.01 -1.54
C VAL A 270 -12.36 15.61 -0.75
N PHE A 271 -12.90 16.71 -1.28
CA PHE A 271 -13.95 17.46 -0.63
C PHE A 271 -15.30 17.33 -1.31
N SER A 272 -16.38 17.44 -0.53
CA SER A 272 -17.75 17.59 -1.00
C SER A 272 -18.47 18.69 -0.24
N LYS A 273 -19.48 19.27 -0.89
CA LYS A 273 -20.37 20.26 -0.28
C LYS A 273 -21.18 19.60 0.85
N GLY A 274 -21.32 20.34 1.94
CA GLY A 274 -22.15 19.94 3.06
C GLY A 274 -23.64 20.10 2.81
N GLU A 275 -24.44 19.61 3.73
CA GLU A 275 -25.93 19.78 3.75
C GLU A 275 -26.36 21.20 4.09
N GLU A 276 -25.51 21.95 4.81
CA GLU A 276 -25.71 23.35 5.17
C GLU A 276 -24.68 24.22 4.40
N GLU A 277 -25.00 25.50 4.20
CA GLU A 277 -24.14 26.41 3.44
C GLU A 277 -22.75 26.62 4.08
N ASP A 278 -22.67 26.46 5.41
CA ASP A 278 -21.48 26.72 6.21
C ASP A 278 -20.79 25.40 6.65
N CYS A 279 -20.95 24.27 5.92
CA CYS A 279 -20.22 23.04 6.21
C CYS A 279 -19.68 22.34 4.96
N LEU A 280 -18.66 21.54 5.14
CA LEU A 280 -18.10 20.66 4.12
C LEU A 280 -17.97 19.22 4.65
N PHE A 281 -17.88 18.27 3.73
CA PHE A 281 -17.35 16.94 4.01
C PHE A 281 -16.03 16.75 3.27
N TYR A 282 -15.15 15.93 3.84
CA TYR A 282 -13.97 15.47 3.13
C TYR A 282 -13.74 13.99 3.42
N ALA A 283 -13.10 13.28 2.48
CA ALA A 283 -12.69 11.90 2.61
C ALA A 283 -11.17 11.81 2.51
N GLU A 284 -10.58 11.00 3.37
CA GLU A 284 -9.17 10.61 3.44
C GLU A 284 -9.05 9.17 3.93
N GLU A 285 -7.84 8.63 4.08
CA GLU A 285 -7.57 7.26 4.55
C GLU A 285 -8.30 6.94 5.89
N GLY A 286 -8.35 7.89 6.81
CA GLY A 286 -9.02 7.73 8.09
C GLY A 286 -10.54 7.63 8.00
N GLY A 287 -11.17 8.05 6.90
CA GLY A 287 -12.62 7.98 6.70
C GLY A 287 -13.26 9.19 6.05
N VAL A 288 -14.53 9.42 6.36
CA VAL A 288 -15.27 10.62 5.92
C VAL A 288 -15.57 11.51 7.12
N TYR A 289 -15.20 12.77 7.00
CA TYR A 289 -15.31 13.75 8.06
C TYR A 289 -16.21 14.92 7.65
N ARG A 290 -16.82 15.56 8.65
CA ARG A 290 -17.63 16.77 8.52
C ARG A 290 -16.96 17.91 9.28
N TYR A 291 -16.84 19.06 8.63
CA TYR A 291 -16.34 20.29 9.25
C TYR A 291 -17.27 21.47 9.01
N SER A 292 -17.55 22.23 10.04
CA SER A 292 -18.27 23.51 9.96
C SER A 292 -17.28 24.67 9.93
N PHE A 293 -17.35 25.56 8.95
CA PHE A 293 -16.43 26.71 8.76
C PHE A 293 -16.30 27.67 9.96
N LYS A 294 -17.20 27.61 10.90
CA LYS A 294 -17.15 28.36 12.16
C LYS A 294 -16.99 27.46 13.38
N GLY A 295 -16.77 26.18 13.13
CA GLY A 295 -16.60 25.15 14.16
C GLY A 295 -15.16 25.07 14.64
N SER A 296 -14.98 24.44 15.79
CA SER A 296 -13.67 24.12 16.37
C SER A 296 -13.46 22.61 16.48
N VAL A 297 -14.30 21.79 15.81
CA VAL A 297 -14.29 20.34 15.89
C VAL A 297 -14.53 19.79 14.50
N VAL A 298 -13.74 18.79 14.15
CA VAL A 298 -13.96 17.90 13.02
C VAL A 298 -14.77 16.71 13.54
N GLU A 299 -15.85 16.35 12.85
CA GLU A 299 -16.73 15.23 13.21
C GLU A 299 -16.49 14.08 12.25
N GLU A 300 -16.08 12.93 12.76
CA GLU A 300 -16.03 11.70 11.99
C GLU A 300 -17.45 11.22 11.68
N VAL A 301 -17.73 10.94 10.40
CA VAL A 301 -19.04 10.52 9.89
C VAL A 301 -19.01 9.05 9.47
N ILE A 302 -17.89 8.64 8.89
CA ILE A 302 -17.62 7.26 8.47
C ILE A 302 -16.23 6.92 8.95
N ASP A 303 -16.11 5.89 9.77
CA ASP A 303 -14.85 5.33 10.18
C ASP A 303 -14.22 4.55 9.01
N GLY A 304 -13.08 5.01 8.52
CA GLY A 304 -12.35 4.38 7.42
C GLY A 304 -11.94 2.95 7.73
N ASN A 305 -11.63 2.65 9.00
CA ASN A 305 -11.23 1.31 9.39
C ASN A 305 -12.35 0.26 9.25
N LEU A 306 -13.60 0.69 9.16
CA LEU A 306 -14.76 -0.17 8.89
C LEU A 306 -15.11 -0.27 7.40
N THR A 307 -14.27 0.30 6.53
CA THR A 307 -14.55 0.44 5.09
C THR A 307 -13.28 0.23 4.25
N SER A 308 -13.41 0.27 2.93
CA SER A 308 -12.25 0.22 2.02
C SER A 308 -11.39 1.49 2.04
N LEU A 309 -11.83 2.60 2.66
CA LEU A 309 -11.08 3.87 2.65
C LEU A 309 -9.72 3.77 3.34
N SER A 310 -9.59 2.91 4.35
CA SER A 310 -8.31 2.69 5.06
C SER A 310 -7.35 1.74 4.33
N SER A 311 -7.72 1.25 3.14
CA SER A 311 -6.80 0.44 2.33
C SER A 311 -5.65 1.31 1.82
N PRO A 312 -4.39 0.89 1.98
CA PRO A 312 -3.23 1.66 1.51
C PRO A 312 -3.11 1.74 -0.02
N ASP A 313 -3.88 0.92 -0.73
CA ASP A 313 -3.88 0.92 -2.21
C ASP A 313 -4.88 1.92 -2.80
N ILE A 314 -5.69 2.57 -1.95
CA ILE A 314 -6.69 3.53 -2.41
C ILE A 314 -6.11 4.93 -2.43
N SER A 315 -6.26 5.60 -3.56
CA SER A 315 -6.09 7.04 -3.69
C SER A 315 -7.37 7.70 -4.19
N PHE A 316 -7.64 8.90 -3.66
CA PHE A 316 -8.91 9.58 -3.88
C PHE A 316 -8.91 10.37 -5.19
N VAL A 317 -10.04 10.35 -5.90
CA VAL A 317 -10.25 11.10 -7.15
C VAL A 317 -11.28 12.20 -6.96
N ALA A 318 -12.45 11.84 -6.45
CA ALA A 318 -13.55 12.77 -6.25
C ALA A 318 -14.54 12.25 -5.21
N MET A 319 -15.28 13.16 -4.59
CA MET A 319 -16.35 12.86 -3.66
C MET A 319 -17.59 13.66 -3.96
N ALA A 320 -18.75 13.03 -3.85
CA ALA A 320 -20.06 13.69 -4.00
C ALA A 320 -21.05 13.15 -2.95
N ARG A 321 -22.01 13.98 -2.54
CA ARG A 321 -23.09 13.61 -1.62
C ARG A 321 -24.44 13.89 -2.26
N ASP A 322 -25.33 12.91 -2.27
CA ASP A 322 -26.67 13.08 -2.81
C ASP A 322 -27.65 13.71 -1.80
N GLN A 323 -28.87 14.04 -2.26
CA GLN A 323 -29.90 14.63 -1.42
C GLN A 323 -30.48 13.67 -0.37
N ALA A 324 -30.28 12.36 -0.54
CA ALA A 324 -30.66 11.34 0.45
C ALA A 324 -29.62 11.18 1.55
N GLY A 325 -28.45 11.79 1.41
CA GLY A 325 -27.34 11.71 2.35
C GLY A 325 -26.34 10.61 2.07
N ASN A 326 -26.45 9.91 0.94
CA ASN A 326 -25.45 8.93 0.53
C ASN A 326 -24.19 9.63 0.01
N PHE A 327 -23.03 9.07 0.34
CA PHE A 327 -21.76 9.52 -0.22
C PHE A 327 -21.34 8.62 -1.37
N TYR A 328 -20.74 9.20 -2.38
CA TYR A 328 -20.06 8.54 -3.49
C TYR A 328 -18.60 9.01 -3.46
N VAL A 329 -17.66 8.09 -3.33
CA VAL A 329 -16.23 8.35 -3.35
C VAL A 329 -15.62 7.61 -4.53
N ALA A 330 -15.13 8.35 -5.52
CA ALA A 330 -14.36 7.79 -6.62
C ALA A 330 -12.92 7.64 -6.20
N VAL A 331 -12.35 6.46 -6.41
CA VAL A 331 -10.99 6.10 -6.00
C VAL A 331 -10.26 5.40 -7.14
N GLN A 332 -8.91 5.42 -7.07
CA GLN A 332 -8.04 4.50 -7.78
C GLN A 332 -7.58 3.44 -6.78
N ASP A 333 -7.70 2.17 -7.15
CA ASP A 333 -7.27 1.02 -6.35
C ASP A 333 -6.06 0.38 -7.03
N SER A 334 -4.88 0.64 -6.51
CA SER A 334 -3.62 0.17 -7.09
C SER A 334 -3.40 -1.35 -6.95
N SER A 335 -4.27 -2.04 -6.21
CA SER A 335 -4.29 -3.52 -6.15
C SER A 335 -4.96 -4.15 -7.38
N ALA A 336 -5.71 -3.37 -8.16
CA ALA A 336 -6.32 -3.79 -9.41
C ALA A 336 -5.35 -3.70 -10.59
N ASP A 337 -5.69 -4.37 -11.70
CA ASP A 337 -4.89 -4.32 -12.93
C ASP A 337 -4.76 -2.89 -13.47
N MET A 338 -3.60 -2.56 -14.02
CA MET A 338 -3.36 -1.27 -14.69
C MET A 338 -4.41 -1.01 -15.78
N GLY A 339 -5.03 0.19 -15.72
CA GLY A 339 -6.12 0.58 -16.61
C GLY A 339 -7.51 0.12 -16.19
N HIS A 340 -7.64 -0.50 -15.00
CA HIS A 340 -8.89 -0.92 -14.36
C HIS A 340 -8.95 -0.56 -12.87
N MET A 341 -8.12 0.38 -12.42
CA MET A 341 -8.01 0.79 -11.02
C MET A 341 -9.20 1.63 -10.51
N GLY A 342 -10.03 2.15 -11.43
CA GLY A 342 -11.12 3.04 -11.06
C GLY A 342 -12.29 2.34 -10.38
N ARG A 343 -12.62 2.73 -9.13
CA ARG A 343 -13.80 2.26 -8.37
C ARG A 343 -14.62 3.42 -7.86
N ILE A 344 -15.92 3.18 -7.64
CA ILE A 344 -16.80 4.10 -6.93
C ILE A 344 -17.39 3.39 -5.72
N LEU A 345 -17.04 3.89 -4.55
CA LEU A 345 -17.55 3.42 -3.27
C LEU A 345 -18.77 4.26 -2.90
N LYS A 346 -19.89 3.61 -2.62
CA LYS A 346 -21.12 4.27 -2.18
C LYS A 346 -21.40 3.92 -0.72
N TYR A 347 -21.66 4.92 0.08
CA TYR A 347 -21.95 4.81 1.50
C TYR A 347 -23.39 5.19 1.77
N THR A 348 -24.16 4.25 2.33
CA THR A 348 -25.57 4.45 2.67
C THR A 348 -25.77 4.28 4.18
N TYR A 349 -26.44 5.26 4.83
CA TYR A 349 -26.68 5.17 6.27
C TYR A 349 -27.71 4.09 6.61
N SER A 350 -27.31 3.16 7.51
CA SER A 350 -28.18 2.12 8.05
C SER A 350 -28.48 2.40 9.53
N PRO A 351 -29.69 2.80 9.89
CA PRO A 351 -30.07 3.05 11.29
C PRO A 351 -30.19 1.77 12.12
N ASP A 352 -30.28 0.61 11.46
CA ASP A 352 -30.52 -0.70 12.10
C ASP A 352 -29.22 -1.50 12.30
N THR A 353 -28.08 -0.96 11.87
CA THR A 353 -26.75 -1.56 12.05
C THR A 353 -26.08 -0.96 13.29
N PRO A 354 -25.45 -1.75 14.18
CA PRO A 354 -24.68 -1.19 15.30
C PRO A 354 -23.62 -0.19 14.83
N ALA A 355 -23.43 0.89 15.59
CA ALA A 355 -22.40 1.89 15.30
C ALA A 355 -20.98 1.26 15.31
N GLU A 356 -20.76 0.38 16.29
CA GLU A 356 -19.55 -0.43 16.38
C GLU A 356 -19.89 -1.92 16.19
N PRO A 357 -19.05 -2.71 15.52
CA PRO A 357 -19.20 -4.16 15.41
C PRO A 357 -19.28 -4.86 16.77
N ASP A 358 -19.90 -6.05 16.80
CA ASP A 358 -20.13 -6.79 18.05
C ASP A 358 -18.86 -7.48 18.58
N THR A 359 -17.92 -7.76 17.69
CA THR A 359 -16.70 -8.52 17.98
C THR A 359 -15.50 -7.69 17.51
N GLU A 360 -14.60 -7.41 18.40
CA GLU A 360 -13.27 -6.86 18.08
C GLU A 360 -12.28 -8.02 18.06
N LEU A 361 -11.64 -8.23 16.91
CA LEU A 361 -10.64 -9.27 16.67
C LEU A 361 -9.27 -8.60 16.51
N THR A 362 -8.36 -8.86 17.44
CA THR A 362 -7.02 -8.28 17.39
C THR A 362 -6.08 -9.12 16.54
N VAL A 363 -5.51 -8.48 15.50
CA VAL A 363 -4.51 -9.05 14.60
C VAL A 363 -3.19 -8.30 14.79
N TYR A 364 -2.13 -9.01 15.16
CA TYR A 364 -0.80 -8.44 15.39
C TYR A 364 0.13 -8.71 14.22
N SER A 365 0.93 -7.71 13.85
CA SER A 365 2.07 -7.83 12.95
C SER A 365 3.28 -7.10 13.55
N LEU A 366 4.49 -7.66 13.43
CA LEU A 366 5.71 -7.02 13.93
C LEU A 366 5.99 -5.70 13.22
N LEU A 367 5.82 -5.70 11.90
CA LEU A 367 5.94 -4.51 11.05
C LEU A 367 4.58 -4.18 10.43
N ASP A 368 4.45 -2.95 9.96
CA ASP A 368 3.26 -2.58 9.19
C ASP A 368 3.09 -3.44 7.96
N ASN A 369 1.86 -3.85 7.71
CA ASN A 369 1.54 -4.84 6.70
C ASN A 369 0.36 -4.37 5.84
N SER A 370 0.65 -3.86 4.64
CA SER A 370 -0.35 -3.37 3.69
C SER A 370 -1.32 -4.48 3.25
N TYR A 371 -0.84 -5.71 3.06
CA TYR A 371 -1.70 -6.84 2.71
C TYR A 371 -2.80 -7.09 3.75
N ILE A 372 -2.46 -7.09 5.05
CA ILE A 372 -3.45 -7.30 6.11
C ILE A 372 -4.45 -6.15 6.19
N ARG A 373 -4.06 -4.92 5.84
CA ARG A 373 -5.00 -3.79 5.72
C ARG A 373 -5.99 -4.00 4.57
N GLN A 374 -5.53 -4.50 3.41
CA GLN A 374 -6.41 -4.89 2.31
C GLN A 374 -7.38 -6.01 2.71
N VAL A 375 -6.84 -7.04 3.37
CA VAL A 375 -7.66 -8.13 3.93
C VAL A 375 -8.73 -7.59 4.88
N ALA A 376 -8.38 -6.67 5.79
CA ALA A 376 -9.32 -6.08 6.73
C ALA A 376 -10.51 -5.42 6.01
N ALA A 377 -10.24 -4.65 4.97
CA ALA A 377 -11.28 -3.98 4.16
C ALA A 377 -12.26 -5.00 3.53
N VAL A 378 -11.74 -6.05 2.89
CA VAL A 378 -12.57 -7.08 2.24
C VAL A 378 -13.31 -7.95 3.27
N PHE A 379 -12.60 -8.38 4.33
CA PHE A 379 -13.16 -9.24 5.36
C PHE A 379 -14.30 -8.56 6.13
N GLN A 380 -14.12 -7.32 6.55
CA GLN A 380 -15.13 -6.56 7.30
C GLN A 380 -16.37 -6.24 6.45
N LYS A 381 -16.20 -6.04 5.15
CA LYS A 381 -17.33 -5.91 4.21
C LYS A 381 -18.17 -7.19 4.15
N LYS A 382 -17.53 -8.36 4.20
CA LYS A 382 -18.18 -9.68 4.20
C LYS A 382 -18.75 -10.05 5.57
N TYR A 383 -18.10 -9.64 6.65
CA TYR A 383 -18.44 -9.95 8.05
C TYR A 383 -18.58 -8.64 8.88
N PRO A 384 -19.64 -7.84 8.66
CA PRO A 384 -19.76 -6.50 9.23
C PRO A 384 -20.01 -6.48 10.75
N ASP A 385 -20.13 -7.63 11.40
CA ASP A 385 -20.23 -7.85 12.84
C ASP A 385 -18.86 -8.07 13.52
N ILE A 386 -17.75 -8.09 12.73
CA ILE A 386 -16.39 -8.27 13.23
C ILE A 386 -15.56 -7.04 12.82
N TYR A 387 -14.96 -6.39 13.79
CA TYR A 387 -13.96 -5.35 13.61
C TYR A 387 -12.55 -5.95 13.70
N LEU A 388 -11.68 -5.70 12.72
CA LEU A 388 -10.28 -6.09 12.77
C LEU A 388 -9.45 -4.94 13.35
N ASN A 389 -9.00 -5.11 14.60
CA ASN A 389 -8.05 -4.21 15.23
C ASN A 389 -6.62 -4.65 14.88
N LEU A 390 -5.94 -3.86 14.02
CA LEU A 390 -4.59 -4.17 13.54
C LEU A 390 -3.55 -3.54 14.48
N GLU A 391 -2.79 -4.37 15.17
CA GLU A 391 -1.71 -3.95 16.07
C GLU A 391 -0.35 -4.13 15.39
N VAL A 392 0.44 -3.05 15.31
CA VAL A 392 1.78 -3.04 14.74
C VAL A 392 2.82 -2.91 15.85
N GLY A 393 3.71 -3.89 15.97
CA GLY A 393 4.73 -3.94 17.03
C GLY A 393 5.80 -2.86 16.89
N MET A 394 6.18 -2.50 15.66
CA MET A 394 7.21 -1.50 15.36
C MET A 394 6.71 -0.51 14.31
N THR A 395 6.54 0.73 14.71
CA THR A 395 6.11 1.81 13.80
C THR A 395 7.28 2.58 13.16
N GLY A 396 8.51 2.32 13.60
CA GLY A 396 9.72 2.97 13.09
C GLY A 396 10.03 4.35 13.69
N GLU A 397 9.08 4.95 14.43
CA GLU A 397 9.20 6.36 14.88
C GLU A 397 9.72 6.54 16.31
N ASP A 398 9.53 5.58 17.18
CA ASP A 398 9.81 5.68 18.62
C ASP A 398 11.12 4.98 19.04
N GLY A 399 11.90 4.48 18.06
CA GLY A 399 13.17 3.81 18.33
C GLY A 399 13.01 2.45 19.03
N MET A 400 11.82 1.84 18.98
CA MET A 400 11.58 0.50 19.50
C MET A 400 12.40 -0.52 18.71
N THR A 401 13.11 -1.41 19.41
CA THR A 401 13.84 -2.50 18.77
C THR A 401 12.95 -3.73 18.58
N THR A 402 13.27 -4.59 17.62
CA THR A 402 12.61 -5.90 17.44
C THR A 402 12.54 -6.69 18.76
N THR A 403 13.64 -6.71 19.52
CA THR A 403 13.72 -7.38 20.82
C THR A 403 12.71 -6.82 21.82
N ASP A 404 12.56 -5.50 21.87
CA ASP A 404 11.64 -4.86 22.82
C ASP A 404 10.17 -5.10 22.40
N ALA A 405 9.87 -5.03 21.10
CA ALA A 405 8.54 -5.34 20.56
C ALA A 405 8.13 -6.79 20.86
N LEU A 406 9.02 -7.75 20.63
CA LEU A 406 8.76 -9.17 20.92
C LEU A 406 8.66 -9.47 22.41
N LYS A 407 9.43 -8.79 23.27
CA LYS A 407 9.26 -8.89 24.73
C LYS A 407 7.91 -8.37 25.20
N THR A 408 7.43 -7.28 24.61
CA THR A 408 6.11 -6.73 24.90
C THR A 408 5.04 -7.72 24.51
N LEU A 409 5.06 -8.21 23.27
CA LEU A 409 4.13 -9.20 22.74
C LEU A 409 4.10 -10.48 23.61
N ASN A 410 5.28 -11.02 23.94
CA ASN A 410 5.39 -12.20 24.81
C ASN A 410 4.75 -11.97 26.19
N THR A 411 4.94 -10.78 26.77
CA THR A 411 4.38 -10.42 28.07
C THR A 411 2.84 -10.35 28.01
N GLU A 412 2.29 -9.78 26.95
CA GLU A 412 0.83 -9.68 26.73
C GLU A 412 0.21 -11.05 26.52
N ILE A 413 0.80 -11.92 25.68
CA ILE A 413 0.36 -13.29 25.48
C ILE A 413 0.38 -14.07 26.80
N MET A 414 1.44 -13.94 27.59
CA MET A 414 1.54 -14.64 28.89
C MET A 414 0.52 -14.12 29.90
N ALA A 415 0.21 -12.83 29.88
CA ALA A 415 -0.82 -12.22 30.73
C ALA A 415 -2.25 -12.59 30.29
N GLY A 416 -2.43 -13.13 29.08
CA GLY A 416 -3.72 -13.44 28.49
C GLY A 416 -4.42 -12.25 27.83
N ASN A 417 -3.68 -11.18 27.53
CA ASN A 417 -4.13 -9.98 26.82
C ASN A 417 -3.46 -9.85 25.45
N GLY A 418 -2.87 -10.92 24.93
CA GLY A 418 -2.23 -10.92 23.63
C GLY A 418 -3.25 -10.97 22.47
N PRO A 419 -2.79 -10.80 21.23
CA PRO A 419 -3.66 -10.79 20.06
C PRO A 419 -4.33 -12.15 19.83
N ASP A 420 -5.44 -12.14 19.08
CA ASP A 420 -6.15 -13.34 18.68
C ASP A 420 -5.46 -14.05 17.51
N VAL A 421 -5.02 -13.27 16.50
CA VAL A 421 -4.31 -13.73 15.30
C VAL A 421 -2.97 -13.02 15.19
N MET A 422 -1.95 -13.72 14.75
CA MET A 422 -0.61 -13.16 14.54
C MET A 422 -0.14 -13.39 13.12
N ILE A 423 0.41 -12.35 12.50
CA ILE A 423 1.25 -12.45 11.31
C ILE A 423 2.68 -12.58 11.81
N LEU A 424 3.26 -13.72 11.54
CA LEU A 424 4.52 -14.17 12.16
C LEU A 424 5.77 -13.79 11.37
N ASP A 425 5.62 -12.98 10.31
CA ASP A 425 6.76 -12.49 9.54
C ASP A 425 7.73 -11.73 10.46
N GLY A 426 8.97 -12.20 10.53
CA GLY A 426 10.01 -11.67 11.44
C GLY A 426 9.96 -12.22 12.88
N ILE A 427 8.91 -12.93 13.26
CA ILE A 427 8.74 -13.53 14.60
C ILE A 427 9.39 -14.93 14.63
N PRO A 428 10.00 -15.37 15.75
CA PRO A 428 10.58 -16.71 15.88
C PRO A 428 9.50 -17.79 15.97
N GLU A 429 8.95 -18.25 14.84
CA GLU A 429 7.84 -19.22 14.74
C GLU A 429 8.06 -20.47 15.61
N ASP A 430 9.23 -21.12 15.47
CA ASP A 430 9.55 -22.35 16.19
C ASP A 430 9.48 -22.15 17.70
N THR A 431 9.95 -21.03 18.21
CA THR A 431 9.88 -20.68 19.64
C THR A 431 8.43 -20.54 20.13
N TYR A 432 7.55 -19.98 19.30
CA TYR A 432 6.14 -19.80 19.64
C TYR A 432 5.39 -21.14 19.62
N ILE A 433 5.72 -22.03 18.68
CA ILE A 433 5.20 -23.41 18.60
C ILE A 433 5.65 -24.20 19.84
N GLU A 434 6.96 -24.23 20.13
CA GLU A 434 7.52 -24.97 21.27
C GLU A 434 6.97 -24.52 22.63
N LYS A 435 6.73 -23.21 22.80
CA LYS A 435 6.14 -22.64 24.02
C LYS A 435 4.62 -22.82 24.10
N GLY A 436 3.98 -23.41 23.07
CA GLY A 436 2.53 -23.62 23.01
C GLY A 436 1.73 -22.33 22.96
N MET A 437 2.29 -21.27 22.35
CA MET A 437 1.63 -19.97 22.20
C MET A 437 0.62 -19.96 21.06
N LEU A 438 0.71 -20.91 20.11
CA LEU A 438 -0.13 -21.02 18.93
C LEU A 438 -1.12 -22.18 19.06
N ALA A 439 -2.28 -22.02 18.48
CA ALA A 439 -3.30 -23.06 18.34
C ALA A 439 -3.06 -23.92 17.10
N ASP A 440 -3.47 -25.17 17.15
CA ASP A 440 -3.44 -26.05 15.97
C ASP A 440 -4.52 -25.61 14.97
N ILE A 441 -4.11 -25.29 13.75
CA ILE A 441 -4.95 -24.85 12.62
C ILE A 441 -5.13 -25.95 11.56
N SER A 442 -4.68 -27.18 11.81
CA SER A 442 -4.73 -28.29 10.85
C SER A 442 -6.13 -28.49 10.26
N SER A 443 -7.19 -28.39 11.10
CA SER A 443 -8.58 -28.56 10.65
C SER A 443 -9.04 -27.46 9.68
N ILE A 444 -8.52 -26.25 9.79
CA ILE A 444 -8.80 -25.15 8.87
C ILE A 444 -8.12 -25.43 7.53
N LEU A 445 -6.86 -25.84 7.58
CA LEU A 445 -6.08 -26.17 6.39
C LEU A 445 -6.63 -27.42 5.66
N ASP A 446 -7.10 -28.44 6.40
CA ASP A 446 -7.76 -29.61 5.82
C ASP A 446 -9.03 -29.21 5.05
N LYS A 447 -9.81 -28.28 5.59
CA LYS A 447 -11.00 -27.76 4.92
C LYS A 447 -10.64 -26.97 3.63
N ALA A 448 -9.64 -26.12 3.70
CA ALA A 448 -9.17 -25.36 2.52
C ALA A 448 -8.62 -26.31 1.44
N GLU A 449 -7.89 -27.35 1.85
CA GLU A 449 -7.41 -28.41 0.96
C GLU A 449 -8.55 -29.17 0.26
N GLU A 450 -9.64 -29.49 0.98
CA GLU A 450 -10.81 -30.16 0.41
C GLU A 450 -11.61 -29.26 -0.55
N GLU A 451 -11.60 -27.94 -0.35
CA GLU A 451 -12.37 -26.99 -1.15
C GLU A 451 -11.65 -26.58 -2.45
N ASP A 452 -10.46 -26.04 -2.37
CA ASP A 452 -9.73 -25.40 -3.48
C ASP A 452 -8.31 -25.94 -3.67
N GLY A 453 -7.81 -26.77 -2.74
CA GLY A 453 -6.44 -27.25 -2.70
C GLY A 453 -5.46 -26.22 -2.10
N ILE A 454 -4.41 -26.74 -1.49
CA ILE A 454 -3.24 -25.97 -1.05
C ILE A 454 -2.00 -26.61 -1.69
N LEU A 455 -1.01 -25.82 -2.09
CA LEU A 455 0.23 -26.33 -2.66
C LEU A 455 0.90 -27.32 -1.67
N ASP A 456 0.91 -28.61 -2.03
CA ASP A 456 1.38 -29.72 -1.18
C ASP A 456 2.79 -29.48 -0.61
N ASN A 457 3.72 -29.03 -1.46
CA ASN A 457 5.11 -28.79 -1.08
C ASN A 457 5.26 -27.69 -0.02
N ILE A 458 4.44 -26.63 -0.10
CA ILE A 458 4.44 -25.55 0.88
C ILE A 458 3.80 -26.06 2.17
N ARG A 459 2.63 -26.69 2.08
CA ARG A 459 1.91 -27.21 3.25
C ARG A 459 2.74 -28.22 4.06
N GLU A 460 3.36 -29.21 3.39
CA GLU A 460 4.17 -30.24 4.06
C GLU A 460 5.42 -29.67 4.76
N SER A 461 5.95 -28.53 4.29
CA SER A 461 7.12 -27.87 4.93
C SER A 461 6.80 -27.18 6.27
N TYR A 462 5.50 -27.07 6.61
CA TYR A 462 4.99 -26.51 7.88
C TYR A 462 4.25 -27.55 8.74
N ARG A 463 4.28 -28.82 8.35
CA ARG A 463 3.64 -29.90 9.11
C ARG A 463 4.61 -30.47 10.14
N GLU A 464 4.19 -30.53 11.40
CA GLU A 464 4.94 -31.17 12.47
C GLU A 464 4.95 -32.70 12.32
N GLU A 465 5.90 -33.38 12.99
CA GLU A 465 6.03 -34.84 12.93
C GLU A 465 4.76 -35.62 13.36
N ASP A 466 3.96 -35.03 14.25
CA ASP A 466 2.69 -35.63 14.73
C ASP A 466 1.49 -35.29 13.83
N GLY A 467 1.71 -34.52 12.78
CA GLY A 467 0.71 -34.11 11.80
C GLY A 467 -0.01 -32.79 12.13
N SER A 468 0.27 -32.16 13.27
CA SER A 468 -0.28 -30.84 13.60
C SER A 468 0.35 -29.73 12.76
N GLN A 469 -0.37 -28.61 12.60
CA GLN A 469 0.11 -27.39 11.94
C GLN A 469 -0.34 -26.17 12.73
N TYR A 470 0.61 -25.30 13.08
CA TYR A 470 0.36 -24.14 13.94
C TYR A 470 0.45 -22.82 13.16
N VAL A 471 1.16 -22.85 12.05
CA VAL A 471 1.39 -21.70 11.16
C VAL A 471 1.31 -22.13 9.70
N MET A 472 0.97 -21.19 8.82
CA MET A 472 0.97 -21.40 7.38
C MET A 472 1.17 -20.04 6.68
N PRO A 473 2.08 -19.92 5.70
CA PRO A 473 2.15 -18.72 4.88
C PRO A 473 0.94 -18.62 3.97
N LEU A 474 0.48 -17.39 3.74
CA LEU A 474 -0.59 -17.09 2.79
C LEU A 474 -0.03 -16.89 1.37
N LYS A 475 1.19 -16.41 1.30
CA LYS A 475 1.90 -16.13 0.06
C LYS A 475 3.33 -16.67 0.12
N PHE A 476 3.94 -16.83 -1.04
CA PHE A 476 5.37 -17.14 -1.15
C PHE A 476 5.99 -16.49 -2.38
N SER A 477 7.31 -16.35 -2.37
CA SER A 477 8.09 -15.87 -3.51
C SER A 477 9.16 -16.88 -3.89
N ILE A 478 9.55 -16.86 -5.16
CA ILE A 478 10.57 -17.74 -5.73
C ILE A 478 11.88 -16.96 -5.84
N PRO A 479 12.95 -17.32 -5.13
CA PRO A 479 14.23 -16.64 -5.29
C PRO A 479 14.86 -16.99 -6.65
N LEU A 480 15.16 -15.98 -7.46
CA LEU A 480 15.73 -16.13 -8.78
C LEU A 480 16.98 -15.30 -8.97
N ILE A 481 17.86 -15.75 -9.85
CA ILE A 481 18.91 -14.95 -10.47
C ILE A 481 18.63 -14.82 -11.95
N GLN A 482 18.91 -13.63 -12.52
CA GLN A 482 18.80 -13.36 -13.94
C GLN A 482 20.08 -12.68 -14.45
N GLY A 483 20.61 -13.13 -15.58
CA GLY A 483 21.84 -12.60 -16.15
C GLY A 483 22.26 -13.37 -17.42
N ASN A 484 23.49 -13.15 -17.85
CA ASN A 484 24.04 -13.88 -18.98
C ASN A 484 24.01 -15.40 -18.72
N LYS A 485 23.65 -16.18 -19.74
CA LYS A 485 23.43 -17.62 -19.59
C LYS A 485 24.63 -18.38 -19.01
N GLU A 486 25.85 -18.08 -19.45
CA GLU A 486 27.05 -18.75 -18.94
C GLU A 486 27.31 -18.44 -17.45
N ASP A 487 26.97 -17.23 -17.01
CA ASP A 487 27.17 -16.75 -15.65
C ASP A 487 26.14 -17.33 -14.70
N VAL A 488 24.87 -17.32 -15.11
CA VAL A 488 23.75 -17.92 -14.36
C VAL A 488 23.99 -19.44 -14.17
N GLU A 489 24.50 -20.14 -15.20
CA GLU A 489 24.84 -21.57 -15.08
C GLU A 489 25.97 -21.85 -14.07
N LYS A 490 26.91 -20.90 -13.88
CA LYS A 490 28.02 -21.02 -12.92
C LYS A 490 27.64 -20.73 -11.47
N ALA A 491 26.64 -19.87 -11.25
CA ALA A 491 26.18 -19.44 -9.92
C ALA A 491 25.29 -20.50 -9.26
N GLY A 492 25.85 -21.67 -8.93
CA GLY A 492 25.09 -22.80 -8.39
C GLY A 492 24.82 -22.76 -6.89
N ASP A 493 25.64 -22.04 -6.13
CA ASP A 493 25.60 -21.83 -4.69
C ASP A 493 26.36 -20.53 -4.33
N ILE A 494 26.41 -20.16 -3.03
CA ILE A 494 27.07 -18.94 -2.59
C ILE A 494 28.57 -18.91 -2.93
N VAL A 495 29.27 -20.05 -2.86
CA VAL A 495 30.72 -20.15 -3.12
C VAL A 495 31.01 -19.96 -4.61
N SER A 496 30.29 -20.70 -5.47
CA SER A 496 30.44 -20.60 -6.91
C SER A 496 30.03 -19.23 -7.45
N MET A 497 29.01 -18.58 -6.82
CA MET A 497 28.62 -17.22 -7.12
C MET A 497 29.75 -16.23 -6.75
N ALA A 498 30.36 -16.37 -5.56
CA ALA A 498 31.50 -15.55 -5.16
C ALA A 498 32.69 -15.71 -6.11
N ASP A 499 33.06 -16.92 -6.46
CA ASP A 499 34.16 -17.21 -7.39
C ASP A 499 33.92 -16.59 -8.77
N MET A 500 32.68 -16.67 -9.27
CA MET A 500 32.31 -16.09 -10.54
C MET A 500 32.37 -14.55 -10.48
N LEU A 501 31.72 -13.91 -9.47
CA LEU A 501 31.66 -12.46 -9.39
C LEU A 501 33.03 -11.82 -9.13
N GLU A 502 33.91 -12.44 -8.34
CA GLU A 502 35.28 -11.98 -8.20
C GLU A 502 36.06 -11.97 -9.53
N SER A 503 35.71 -12.90 -10.45
CA SER A 503 36.39 -12.97 -11.76
C SER A 503 36.09 -11.74 -12.62
N TYR A 504 35.00 -11.02 -12.35
CA TYR A 504 34.60 -9.81 -13.09
C TYR A 504 35.27 -8.53 -12.57
N GLN A 505 35.89 -8.54 -11.41
CA GLN A 505 36.47 -7.35 -10.77
C GLN A 505 37.46 -6.58 -11.66
N ALA A 506 38.16 -7.28 -12.56
CA ALA A 506 39.12 -6.69 -13.52
C ALA A 506 38.44 -6.11 -14.79
N GLU A 507 37.19 -6.40 -15.04
CA GLU A 507 36.44 -6.01 -16.24
C GLU A 507 35.50 -4.82 -16.03
N TYR A 508 35.27 -4.42 -14.76
CA TYR A 508 34.31 -3.38 -14.42
C TYR A 508 34.91 -1.99 -14.52
N THR A 509 34.16 -1.15 -15.22
CA THR A 509 34.33 0.29 -15.16
C THR A 509 33.44 0.87 -14.07
N GLU A 510 33.63 2.13 -13.77
CA GLU A 510 33.09 2.89 -12.64
C GLU A 510 31.54 2.78 -12.45
N MET A 511 30.77 2.38 -13.49
CA MET A 511 29.31 2.33 -13.47
C MET A 511 28.69 0.93 -13.50
N ASN A 512 29.49 -0.15 -13.55
CA ASN A 512 28.99 -1.52 -13.67
C ASN A 512 29.11 -2.28 -12.35
N MET A 513 27.99 -2.64 -11.75
CA MET A 513 27.97 -3.52 -10.58
C MET A 513 27.89 -4.99 -10.97
N PRO A 514 28.62 -5.88 -10.30
CA PRO A 514 28.52 -7.31 -10.53
C PRO A 514 27.12 -7.88 -10.24
N LEU A 515 26.48 -7.41 -9.17
CA LEU A 515 25.19 -7.90 -8.69
C LEU A 515 24.30 -6.74 -8.27
N SER A 516 23.01 -6.79 -8.63
CA SER A 516 22.01 -5.74 -8.34
C SER A 516 21.86 -5.43 -6.86
N LEU A 517 21.88 -6.45 -5.99
CA LEU A 517 21.72 -6.32 -4.55
C LEU A 517 22.80 -5.45 -3.85
N MET A 518 23.92 -5.16 -4.52
CA MET A 518 24.94 -4.28 -3.95
C MET A 518 24.50 -2.83 -3.82
N GLY A 519 23.48 -2.42 -4.60
CA GLY A 519 22.95 -1.05 -4.55
C GLY A 519 22.22 -0.68 -3.25
N VAL A 520 21.84 -1.67 -2.43
CA VAL A 520 21.07 -1.44 -1.19
C VAL A 520 21.93 -1.24 0.08
N GLY A 521 23.23 -1.02 -0.06
CA GLY A 521 24.15 -0.87 1.06
C GLY A 521 24.50 -2.21 1.72
N SER A 522 25.42 -2.19 2.71
CA SER A 522 25.96 -3.41 3.31
C SER A 522 24.93 -4.20 4.12
N GLU A 523 24.09 -3.53 4.90
CA GLU A 523 23.07 -4.20 5.70
C GLU A 523 21.95 -4.76 4.83
N GLY A 524 21.40 -3.96 3.92
CA GLY A 524 20.37 -4.40 2.97
C GLY A 524 20.85 -5.57 2.09
N PHE A 525 22.10 -5.52 1.63
CA PHE A 525 22.76 -6.62 0.91
C PHE A 525 22.78 -7.91 1.74
N LEU A 526 23.23 -7.85 2.99
CA LEU A 526 23.29 -9.03 3.87
C LEU A 526 21.90 -9.58 4.16
N ARG A 527 20.90 -8.72 4.37
CA ARG A 527 19.51 -9.14 4.61
C ARG A 527 18.91 -9.83 3.39
N ALA A 528 19.04 -9.23 2.19
CA ALA A 528 18.52 -9.82 0.96
C ALA A 528 19.24 -11.14 0.60
N PHE A 529 20.55 -11.19 0.84
CA PHE A 529 21.34 -12.39 0.57
C PHE A 529 21.05 -13.54 1.56
N ALA A 530 20.47 -13.24 2.72
CA ALA A 530 19.99 -14.22 3.69
C ALA A 530 18.82 -15.08 3.16
N ASP A 531 18.04 -14.59 2.20
CA ASP A 531 16.87 -15.31 1.64
C ASP A 531 17.13 -16.77 1.25
N VAL A 532 18.33 -17.07 0.76
CA VAL A 532 18.72 -18.43 0.34
C VAL A 532 19.85 -19.03 1.18
N ASN A 533 20.23 -18.37 2.27
CA ASN A 533 21.33 -18.81 3.13
C ASN A 533 20.89 -19.07 4.57
N ALA A 534 19.98 -18.26 5.12
CA ALA A 534 19.55 -18.34 6.51
C ALA A 534 18.96 -19.72 6.93
N PRO A 535 18.26 -20.48 6.07
CA PRO A 535 17.81 -21.82 6.46
C PRO A 535 18.94 -22.79 6.83
N ALA A 536 20.17 -22.53 6.37
CA ALA A 536 21.34 -23.34 6.71
C ALA A 536 22.06 -22.94 8.01
N TRP A 537 21.62 -21.83 8.67
CA TRP A 537 22.32 -21.31 9.85
C TRP A 537 21.88 -21.93 11.16
N GLN A 538 20.75 -22.65 11.20
CA GLN A 538 20.25 -23.29 12.40
C GLN A 538 20.54 -24.80 12.40
N LYS A 539 20.89 -25.33 13.59
CA LYS A 539 21.02 -26.76 13.85
C LYS A 539 19.65 -27.34 14.22
N GLU A 540 19.54 -28.67 14.25
CA GLU A 540 18.33 -29.40 14.66
C GLU A 540 17.81 -29.00 16.07
N ASP A 541 18.69 -28.48 16.94
CA ASP A 541 18.34 -28.03 18.29
C ASP A 541 17.96 -26.54 18.36
N GLY A 542 17.79 -25.86 17.22
CA GLY A 542 17.45 -24.45 17.12
C GLY A 542 18.61 -23.50 17.37
N SER A 543 19.79 -23.98 17.80
CA SER A 543 20.98 -23.15 17.99
C SER A 543 21.60 -22.74 16.65
N LEU A 544 22.24 -21.56 16.61
CA LEU A 544 22.97 -21.13 15.42
C LEU A 544 24.25 -21.96 15.21
N ASP A 545 24.54 -22.28 13.94
CA ASP A 545 25.79 -22.87 13.51
C ASP A 545 26.83 -21.78 13.20
N GLU A 546 27.84 -21.66 14.08
CA GLU A 546 28.91 -20.68 13.94
C GLU A 546 29.69 -20.84 12.62
N GLU A 547 29.90 -22.09 12.16
CA GLU A 547 30.63 -22.39 10.93
C GLU A 547 29.80 -21.94 9.70
N ALA A 548 28.51 -22.20 9.68
CA ALA A 548 27.60 -21.79 8.60
C ALA A 548 27.48 -20.26 8.51
N VAL A 549 27.31 -19.57 9.64
CA VAL A 549 27.25 -18.09 9.70
C VAL A 549 28.60 -17.49 9.27
N GLN A 550 29.72 -18.07 9.70
CA GLN A 550 31.05 -17.60 9.29
C GLN A 550 31.27 -17.78 7.78
N GLU A 551 30.92 -18.94 7.21
CA GLU A 551 31.01 -19.19 5.76
C GLU A 551 30.13 -18.20 4.99
N TYR A 552 28.89 -17.97 5.44
CA TYR A 552 28.01 -16.97 4.84
C TYR A 552 28.67 -15.59 4.79
N LEU A 553 29.15 -15.08 5.93
CA LEU A 553 29.77 -13.75 6.01
C LEU A 553 31.05 -13.67 5.17
N GLU A 554 31.83 -14.75 5.08
CA GLU A 554 33.03 -14.83 4.25
C GLU A 554 32.69 -14.70 2.76
N GLN A 555 31.72 -15.49 2.27
CA GLN A 555 31.36 -15.48 0.85
C GLN A 555 30.62 -14.19 0.48
N ALA A 556 29.70 -13.72 1.33
CA ALA A 556 29.04 -12.43 1.17
C ALA A 556 30.06 -11.28 1.12
N GLY A 557 31.10 -11.34 1.97
CA GLY A 557 32.20 -10.36 1.97
C GLY A 557 33.01 -10.37 0.67
N ARG A 558 33.27 -11.53 0.08
CA ARG A 558 33.92 -11.67 -1.23
C ARG A 558 33.06 -11.03 -2.34
N ILE A 559 31.77 -11.36 -2.36
CA ILE A 559 30.81 -10.81 -3.33
C ILE A 559 30.72 -9.28 -3.20
N TYR A 560 30.56 -8.78 -1.98
CA TYR A 560 30.46 -7.34 -1.70
C TYR A 560 31.73 -6.57 -2.10
N ALA A 561 32.92 -7.16 -1.82
CA ALA A 561 34.20 -6.58 -2.18
C ALA A 561 34.38 -6.47 -3.72
N ALA A 562 33.83 -7.41 -4.50
CA ALA A 562 33.90 -7.37 -5.95
C ALA A 562 33.19 -6.13 -6.56
N GLY A 563 32.16 -5.59 -5.90
CA GLY A 563 31.41 -4.39 -6.34
C GLY A 563 31.84 -3.09 -5.65
N LYS A 564 32.79 -3.12 -4.71
CA LYS A 564 33.08 -1.97 -3.84
C LYS A 564 33.46 -0.69 -4.60
N GLU A 565 34.32 -0.79 -5.60
CA GLU A 565 34.78 0.38 -6.38
C GLU A 565 33.62 1.04 -7.12
N SER A 566 32.70 0.25 -7.72
CA SER A 566 31.51 0.78 -8.40
C SER A 566 30.55 1.45 -7.42
N MET A 567 30.37 0.87 -6.24
CA MET A 567 29.51 1.44 -5.19
C MET A 567 30.06 2.74 -4.62
N ASP A 568 31.37 2.81 -4.36
CA ASP A 568 32.02 4.02 -3.87
C ASP A 568 31.89 5.16 -4.91
N TYR A 569 32.00 4.85 -6.20
CA TYR A 569 31.77 5.81 -7.29
C TYR A 569 30.31 6.31 -7.34
N ILE A 570 29.35 5.40 -7.26
CA ILE A 570 27.91 5.77 -7.26
C ILE A 570 27.59 6.68 -6.07
N LYS A 571 28.12 6.38 -4.88
CA LYS A 571 27.98 7.22 -3.69
C LYS A 571 28.55 8.63 -3.88
N GLU A 572 29.71 8.74 -4.50
CA GLU A 572 30.35 10.05 -4.78
C GLU A 572 29.53 10.88 -5.78
N MET A 573 28.96 10.23 -6.81
CA MET A 573 28.19 10.91 -7.86
C MET A 573 26.78 11.33 -7.44
N ALA A 574 26.09 10.46 -6.68
CA ALA A 574 24.68 10.66 -6.34
C ALA A 574 24.47 11.24 -4.93
N GLY A 575 25.51 11.31 -4.10
CA GLY A 575 25.43 11.82 -2.73
C GLY A 575 24.44 11.03 -1.87
N ASP A 576 23.79 11.71 -0.94
CA ASP A 576 22.83 11.09 -0.02
C ASP A 576 21.56 10.54 -0.71
N TYR A 577 21.32 10.91 -1.98
CA TYR A 577 20.17 10.41 -2.74
C TYR A 577 20.21 8.89 -2.99
N VAL A 578 21.40 8.28 -3.08
CA VAL A 578 21.54 6.81 -3.21
C VAL A 578 21.12 6.10 -1.93
N TYR A 579 21.29 6.71 -0.76
CA TYR A 579 20.86 6.13 0.50
C TYR A 579 19.35 6.04 0.65
N SER A 580 18.57 6.97 0.04
CA SER A 580 17.11 6.88 0.06
C SER A 580 16.56 5.76 -0.84
N LEU A 581 17.35 5.34 -1.85
CA LEU A 581 17.00 4.18 -2.69
C LEU A 581 17.29 2.84 -1.98
N SER A 582 18.19 2.82 -1.00
CA SER A 582 18.57 1.60 -0.27
C SER A 582 17.50 1.10 0.71
N GLU A 583 16.50 1.91 1.02
CA GLU A 583 15.38 1.56 1.91
C GLU A 583 14.14 1.03 1.15
N LEU A 584 14.19 0.96 -0.19
CA LEU A 584 13.04 0.54 -0.98
C LEU A 584 12.96 -1.00 -1.07
N PRO A 585 11.83 -1.61 -0.67
CA PRO A 585 11.58 -3.06 -0.82
C PRO A 585 11.66 -3.55 -2.28
N ILE A 586 11.47 -2.65 -3.25
CA ILE A 586 11.50 -2.90 -4.70
C ILE A 586 12.82 -3.54 -5.16
N LEU A 587 13.95 -3.24 -4.51
CA LEU A 587 15.25 -3.81 -4.89
C LEU A 587 15.43 -5.26 -4.45
N SER A 588 14.55 -5.79 -3.59
CA SER A 588 14.53 -7.22 -3.25
C SER A 588 13.85 -8.08 -4.32
N ASN A 589 13.07 -7.48 -5.23
CA ASN A 589 12.48 -8.18 -6.36
C ASN A 589 13.46 -8.21 -7.54
N VAL A 590 13.54 -9.35 -8.20
CA VAL A 590 14.38 -9.51 -9.39
C VAL A 590 13.96 -8.56 -10.51
N SER A 591 12.67 -8.30 -10.64
CA SER A 591 12.09 -7.36 -11.62
C SER A 591 12.54 -5.91 -11.41
N GLY A 592 12.78 -5.47 -10.19
CA GLY A 592 13.30 -4.13 -9.88
C GLY A 592 14.69 -3.85 -10.49
N SER A 593 15.42 -4.90 -10.86
CA SER A 593 16.74 -4.81 -11.50
C SER A 593 16.73 -4.94 -13.03
N VAL A 594 15.56 -5.18 -13.64
CA VAL A 594 15.41 -5.39 -15.09
C VAL A 594 15.95 -4.21 -15.89
N MET A 595 15.66 -2.97 -15.47
CA MET A 595 16.16 -1.76 -16.14
C MET A 595 17.67 -1.59 -16.01
N SER A 596 18.25 -1.99 -14.88
CA SER A 596 19.71 -1.96 -14.68
C SER A 596 20.42 -3.00 -15.55
N LEU A 597 19.84 -4.18 -15.75
CA LEU A 597 20.32 -5.18 -16.71
C LEU A 597 20.18 -4.69 -18.15
N LEU A 598 19.03 -4.10 -18.52
CA LEU A 598 18.77 -3.56 -19.85
C LEU A 598 19.79 -2.47 -20.21
N GLY A 599 20.09 -1.58 -19.29
CA GLY A 599 21.08 -0.51 -19.44
C GLY A 599 22.53 -0.97 -19.34
N GLY A 600 22.80 -2.20 -18.89
CA GLY A 600 24.15 -2.72 -18.66
C GLY A 600 24.83 -2.17 -17.43
N TYR A 601 24.07 -1.65 -16.46
CA TYR A 601 24.57 -1.14 -15.17
C TYR A 601 24.88 -2.26 -14.18
N VAL A 602 24.27 -3.43 -14.35
CA VAL A 602 24.55 -4.64 -13.56
C VAL A 602 24.74 -5.83 -14.50
N LYS A 603 25.51 -6.83 -14.05
CA LYS A 603 25.75 -8.08 -14.82
C LYS A 603 24.77 -9.18 -14.45
N MET A 604 24.32 -9.20 -13.22
CA MET A 604 23.39 -10.20 -12.70
C MET A 604 22.41 -9.51 -11.74
N ALA A 605 21.16 -9.85 -11.88
CA ALA A 605 20.12 -9.55 -10.89
C ALA A 605 19.89 -10.77 -10.01
N ALA A 606 19.69 -10.56 -8.71
CA ALA A 606 19.21 -11.57 -7.79
C ALA A 606 18.08 -10.97 -6.96
N GLY A 607 17.07 -11.76 -6.62
CA GLY A 607 15.94 -11.30 -5.83
C GLY A 607 14.76 -12.25 -5.91
N ARG A 608 13.62 -11.78 -5.46
CA ARG A 608 12.37 -12.53 -5.37
C ARG A 608 11.55 -12.33 -6.64
N LEU A 609 10.95 -13.40 -7.14
CA LEU A 609 9.84 -13.35 -8.09
C LEU A 609 8.55 -13.53 -7.29
N ALA A 610 7.69 -12.51 -7.28
CA ALA A 610 6.54 -12.46 -6.39
C ALA A 610 5.19 -12.32 -7.11
N SER A 611 5.20 -12.00 -8.41
CA SER A 611 3.95 -11.76 -9.17
C SER A 611 4.08 -12.12 -10.66
N PRO A 612 2.94 -12.25 -11.36
CA PRO A 612 2.92 -12.38 -12.82
C PRO A 612 3.54 -11.19 -13.57
N GLU A 613 3.43 -9.96 -13.02
CA GLU A 613 4.04 -8.75 -13.57
C GLU A 613 5.57 -8.80 -13.47
N ASP A 614 6.10 -9.30 -12.34
CA ASP A 614 7.55 -9.54 -12.20
C ASP A 614 8.05 -10.50 -13.27
N LEU A 615 7.28 -11.58 -13.53
CA LEU A 615 7.59 -12.54 -14.59
C LEU A 615 7.54 -11.90 -15.97
N ALA A 616 6.57 -11.04 -16.25
CA ALA A 616 6.45 -10.32 -17.52
C ALA A 616 7.66 -9.41 -17.76
N ASN A 617 8.12 -8.69 -16.75
CA ASN A 617 9.33 -7.85 -16.82
C ASN A 617 10.58 -8.68 -17.13
N MET A 618 10.80 -9.79 -16.42
CA MET A 618 11.92 -10.70 -16.65
C MET A 618 11.89 -11.33 -18.04
N TYR A 619 10.72 -11.85 -18.43
CA TYR A 619 10.50 -12.46 -19.74
C TYR A 619 10.79 -11.48 -20.88
N SER A 620 10.27 -10.26 -20.78
CA SER A 620 10.47 -9.21 -21.79
C SER A 620 11.94 -8.85 -21.95
N LEU A 621 12.70 -8.78 -20.86
CA LEU A 621 14.14 -8.57 -20.89
C LEU A 621 14.86 -9.71 -21.65
N GLU A 622 14.53 -10.97 -21.37
CA GLU A 622 15.11 -12.12 -22.03
C GLU A 622 14.82 -12.12 -23.52
N GLN A 623 13.59 -11.77 -23.91
CA GLN A 623 13.22 -11.62 -25.33
C GLN A 623 13.98 -10.47 -26.00
N LYS A 624 14.19 -9.34 -25.30
CA LYS A 624 14.88 -8.16 -25.82
C LYS A 624 16.36 -8.38 -26.03
N LEU A 625 17.06 -9.01 -25.09
CA LEU A 625 18.51 -9.18 -25.10
C LEU A 625 18.95 -10.51 -25.72
N GLY A 626 18.16 -11.59 -25.57
CA GLY A 626 18.37 -12.89 -26.22
C GLY A 626 19.48 -13.80 -25.63
N ASP A 627 20.41 -13.23 -24.89
CA ASP A 627 21.52 -13.94 -24.21
C ASP A 627 21.38 -13.93 -22.67
N ILE A 628 20.31 -13.37 -22.17
CA ILE A 628 19.93 -13.36 -20.76
C ILE A 628 19.00 -14.54 -20.48
N THR A 629 19.11 -15.10 -19.29
CA THR A 629 18.23 -16.16 -18.78
C THR A 629 18.10 -16.06 -17.27
N HIS A 630 17.12 -16.76 -16.70
CA HIS A 630 16.95 -16.88 -15.25
C HIS A 630 17.18 -18.30 -14.74
N ARG A 631 17.37 -18.44 -13.45
CA ARG A 631 17.50 -19.69 -12.73
C ARG A 631 17.09 -19.51 -11.27
N LEU A 632 16.64 -20.62 -10.63
CA LEU A 632 16.47 -20.66 -9.19
C LEU A 632 17.77 -20.24 -8.49
N TRP A 633 17.66 -19.24 -7.61
CA TRP A 633 18.78 -18.79 -6.79
C TRP A 633 18.96 -19.73 -5.60
N ASN A 634 20.09 -20.38 -5.53
CA ASN A 634 20.51 -21.21 -4.42
C ASN A 634 21.69 -20.58 -3.70
N GLY A 635 21.68 -20.65 -2.38
CA GLY A 635 22.79 -20.25 -1.52
C GLY A 635 23.39 -21.44 -0.78
N GLN A 636 23.60 -21.28 0.52
CA GLN A 636 23.94 -22.41 1.40
C GLN A 636 22.77 -23.40 1.51
N ALA A 637 21.53 -22.90 1.44
CA ALA A 637 20.33 -23.72 1.33
C ALA A 637 19.88 -23.86 -0.13
N GLN A 638 19.17 -24.96 -0.41
CA GLN A 638 18.72 -25.34 -1.74
C GLN A 638 17.19 -25.44 -1.79
N ASN A 639 16.60 -25.19 -2.97
CA ASN A 639 15.17 -25.28 -3.20
C ASN A 639 14.35 -24.41 -2.21
N CYS A 640 14.88 -23.21 -1.92
CA CYS A 640 14.22 -22.28 -1.02
C CYS A 640 12.99 -21.65 -1.68
N PHE A 641 11.99 -21.37 -0.86
CA PHE A 641 10.97 -20.36 -1.13
C PHE A 641 10.94 -19.36 0.04
N ILE A 642 10.53 -18.14 -0.23
CA ILE A 642 10.44 -17.10 0.79
C ILE A 642 8.95 -16.99 1.16
N PRO A 643 8.54 -17.45 2.37
CA PRO A 643 7.17 -17.30 2.83
C PRO A 643 6.87 -15.83 3.10
N ALA A 644 5.62 -15.45 2.94
CA ALA A 644 5.11 -14.13 3.29
C ALA A 644 3.73 -14.25 3.90
N GLN A 645 3.41 -13.35 4.83
CA GLN A 645 2.12 -13.32 5.51
C GLN A 645 1.84 -14.64 6.27
N THR A 646 2.85 -15.16 6.98
CA THR A 646 2.68 -16.39 7.77
C THR A 646 1.70 -16.13 8.91
N VAL A 647 0.57 -16.84 8.92
CA VAL A 647 -0.51 -16.64 9.88
C VAL A 647 -0.56 -17.76 10.92
N GLY A 648 -0.86 -17.39 12.17
CA GLY A 648 -1.16 -18.32 13.26
C GLY A 648 -2.22 -17.75 14.20
N ILE A 649 -2.95 -18.63 14.89
CA ILE A 649 -3.97 -18.26 15.89
C ILE A 649 -3.33 -18.38 17.27
N SER A 650 -3.53 -17.41 18.15
CA SER A 650 -3.10 -17.49 19.53
C SER A 650 -3.80 -18.66 20.26
N SER A 651 -3.04 -19.46 20.99
CA SER A 651 -3.63 -20.52 21.83
C SER A 651 -4.53 -19.98 22.96
N LYS A 652 -4.46 -18.67 23.21
CA LYS A 652 -5.26 -17.93 24.20
C LYS A 652 -6.18 -16.89 23.58
N ALA A 653 -6.48 -17.01 22.27
CA ALA A 653 -7.39 -16.10 21.59
C ALA A 653 -8.70 -15.92 22.36
N GLU A 654 -9.07 -14.66 22.65
CA GLU A 654 -10.34 -14.35 23.32
C GLU A 654 -11.49 -14.48 22.34
N GLN A 655 -11.28 -14.14 21.06
CA GLN A 655 -12.26 -14.20 19.98
C GLN A 655 -12.02 -15.40 19.05
N LYS A 656 -11.90 -16.58 19.65
CA LYS A 656 -11.50 -17.80 18.92
C LYS A 656 -12.33 -18.08 17.65
N GLU A 657 -13.66 -17.96 17.71
CA GLU A 657 -14.53 -18.23 16.55
C GLU A 657 -14.32 -17.19 15.42
N ALA A 658 -14.06 -15.93 15.77
CA ALA A 658 -13.75 -14.89 14.81
C ALA A 658 -12.33 -15.07 14.22
N ALA A 659 -11.35 -15.49 15.03
CA ALA A 659 -10.00 -15.81 14.58
C ALA A 659 -10.00 -16.98 13.59
N GLU A 660 -10.71 -18.08 13.91
CA GLU A 660 -10.86 -19.21 12.99
C GLU A 660 -11.54 -18.78 11.69
N LYS A 661 -12.57 -17.93 11.75
CA LYS A 661 -13.28 -17.40 10.57
C LYS A 661 -12.36 -16.52 9.70
N LEU A 662 -11.52 -15.68 10.30
CA LEU A 662 -10.54 -14.89 9.56
C LEU A 662 -9.52 -15.80 8.86
N VAL A 663 -8.95 -16.76 9.59
CA VAL A 663 -7.95 -17.67 9.01
C VAL A 663 -8.58 -18.57 7.92
N GLU A 664 -9.82 -19.07 8.10
CA GLU A 664 -10.55 -19.75 7.03
C GLU A 664 -10.71 -18.86 5.78
N PHE A 665 -11.09 -17.58 5.96
CA PHE A 665 -11.25 -16.64 4.85
C PHE A 665 -9.95 -16.44 4.09
N LEU A 666 -8.82 -16.30 4.79
CA LEU A 666 -7.49 -16.06 4.21
C LEU A 666 -7.04 -17.19 3.25
N PHE A 667 -7.51 -18.42 3.44
CA PHE A 667 -7.19 -19.56 2.55
C PHE A 667 -8.23 -19.79 1.44
N THR A 668 -9.35 -19.06 1.42
CA THR A 668 -10.31 -19.12 0.30
C THR A 668 -9.73 -18.48 -0.97
N LYS A 669 -10.31 -18.81 -2.12
CA LYS A 669 -9.98 -18.16 -3.39
C LYS A 669 -10.02 -16.62 -3.27
N GLU A 670 -11.10 -16.06 -2.70
CA GLU A 670 -11.28 -14.62 -2.49
C GLU A 670 -10.16 -14.00 -1.63
N GLY A 671 -9.82 -14.65 -0.50
CA GLY A 671 -8.73 -14.16 0.36
C GLY A 671 -7.35 -14.27 -0.29
N GLN A 672 -7.12 -15.27 -1.13
CA GLN A 672 -5.85 -15.50 -1.81
C GLN A 672 -5.64 -14.64 -3.06
N GLU A 673 -6.70 -14.07 -3.64
CA GLU A 673 -6.65 -13.11 -4.74
C GLU A 673 -6.30 -11.69 -4.24
N ILE A 674 -6.45 -11.40 -2.94
CA ILE A 674 -6.02 -10.12 -2.36
C ILE A 674 -4.51 -9.99 -2.43
N GLY A 675 -4.01 -8.79 -2.79
CA GLY A 675 -2.59 -8.46 -2.79
C GLY A 675 -1.77 -9.31 -3.75
N SER A 676 -2.12 -9.31 -5.03
CA SER A 676 -1.44 -10.09 -6.08
C SER A 676 0.08 -9.83 -6.18
N SER A 677 0.53 -8.62 -5.80
CA SER A 677 1.95 -8.24 -5.78
C SER A 677 2.71 -8.66 -4.50
N SER A 678 2.00 -9.16 -3.48
CA SER A 678 2.61 -9.54 -2.18
C SER A 678 3.23 -10.94 -2.16
N GLY A 679 3.17 -11.67 -3.26
CA GLY A 679 3.66 -13.05 -3.42
C GLY A 679 2.66 -13.95 -4.14
N PHE A 680 3.12 -15.11 -4.57
CA PHE A 680 2.27 -16.13 -5.17
C PHE A 680 1.33 -16.74 -4.13
N PRO A 681 0.05 -17.01 -4.46
CA PRO A 681 -0.90 -17.62 -3.55
C PRO A 681 -0.52 -19.07 -3.23
N VAL A 682 -0.80 -19.52 -2.02
CA VAL A 682 -0.65 -20.93 -1.65
C VAL A 682 -1.89 -21.77 -1.97
N ASN A 683 -3.03 -21.15 -2.24
CA ASN A 683 -4.24 -21.81 -2.73
C ASN A 683 -3.98 -22.34 -4.15
N GLU A 684 -4.09 -23.67 -4.35
CA GLU A 684 -3.71 -24.30 -5.61
C GLU A 684 -4.62 -23.91 -6.77
N ALA A 685 -5.93 -23.74 -6.53
CA ALA A 685 -6.86 -23.35 -7.57
C ALA A 685 -6.58 -21.91 -8.08
N VAL A 686 -6.12 -21.00 -7.22
CA VAL A 686 -5.69 -19.65 -7.63
C VAL A 686 -4.35 -19.70 -8.34
N TYR A 687 -3.37 -20.40 -7.77
CA TYR A 687 -2.02 -20.50 -8.33
C TYR A 687 -2.00 -21.12 -9.74
N ASP A 688 -2.87 -22.10 -10.01
CA ASP A 688 -2.99 -22.77 -11.31
C ASP A 688 -3.96 -22.06 -12.28
N SER A 689 -4.66 -21.01 -11.84
CA SER A 689 -5.64 -20.30 -12.65
C SER A 689 -4.97 -19.55 -13.81
N GLU A 690 -5.51 -19.69 -15.02
CA GLU A 690 -5.07 -18.90 -16.18
C GLU A 690 -5.31 -17.40 -15.97
N ASP A 691 -6.39 -17.04 -15.25
CA ASP A 691 -6.77 -15.65 -14.97
C ASP A 691 -5.73 -14.97 -14.04
N TYR A 692 -5.22 -15.68 -13.03
CA TYR A 692 -4.19 -15.16 -12.13
C TYR A 692 -2.89 -14.80 -12.88
N TRP A 693 -2.51 -15.58 -13.91
CA TRP A 693 -1.31 -15.34 -14.70
C TRP A 693 -1.55 -14.45 -15.92
N ALA A 694 -2.76 -13.95 -16.09
CA ALA A 694 -3.18 -13.15 -17.25
C ALA A 694 -2.84 -11.64 -17.10
N ALA A 695 -1.67 -11.29 -16.59
CA ALA A 695 -1.23 -9.89 -16.47
C ALA A 695 -1.25 -9.13 -17.80
N GLY A 696 -1.61 -7.84 -17.78
CA GLY A 696 -1.64 -6.94 -18.91
C GLY A 696 -2.99 -6.82 -19.62
N ASP A 697 -3.02 -6.07 -20.72
CA ASP A 697 -4.21 -5.85 -21.55
C ASP A 697 -4.65 -7.12 -22.31
N ASP A 698 -5.76 -7.05 -23.08
CA ASP A 698 -6.28 -8.16 -23.90
C ASP A 698 -5.24 -8.74 -24.89
N GLN A 699 -4.17 -8.01 -25.18
CA GLN A 699 -3.06 -8.44 -26.03
C GLN A 699 -1.84 -8.89 -25.20
N GLY A 700 -1.95 -8.90 -23.87
CA GLY A 700 -0.90 -9.24 -22.92
C GLY A 700 0.21 -8.17 -22.82
N ARG A 701 -0.08 -6.90 -23.11
CA ARG A 701 0.87 -5.80 -22.94
C ARG A 701 0.66 -5.15 -21.58
N LEU A 702 1.76 -4.93 -20.85
CA LEU A 702 1.76 -4.24 -19.56
C LEU A 702 2.25 -2.80 -19.68
N GLY A 703 2.93 -2.44 -20.77
CA GLY A 703 3.46 -1.10 -20.97
C GLY A 703 4.82 -1.09 -21.65
N THR A 704 5.52 0.00 -21.50
CA THR A 704 6.86 0.21 -22.04
C THR A 704 7.76 0.78 -20.96
N SER A 705 8.97 0.27 -20.88
CA SER A 705 9.99 0.79 -19.97
C SER A 705 11.32 0.93 -20.69
N GLY A 706 12.27 1.67 -20.13
CA GLY A 706 13.55 1.88 -20.80
C GLY A 706 14.62 2.45 -19.87
N SER A 707 15.86 2.32 -20.33
CA SER A 707 17.05 2.76 -19.59
C SER A 707 18.08 3.36 -20.54
N GLY A 708 18.90 4.29 -20.04
CA GLY A 708 20.10 4.72 -20.74
C GLY A 708 21.12 3.58 -20.75
N ASN A 709 21.80 3.36 -21.87
CA ASN A 709 22.88 2.37 -21.92
C ASN A 709 24.16 2.91 -21.26
N ALA A 710 24.69 2.18 -20.26
CA ALA A 710 25.85 2.58 -19.49
C ALA A 710 27.11 2.85 -20.31
N ASN A 711 27.27 2.19 -21.48
CA ASN A 711 28.45 2.30 -22.32
C ASN A 711 28.29 3.34 -23.45
N THR A 712 27.09 3.49 -24.01
CA THR A 712 26.86 4.35 -25.19
C THR A 712 26.12 5.65 -24.84
N GLY A 713 25.40 5.69 -23.70
CA GLY A 713 24.49 6.77 -23.32
C GLY A 713 23.20 6.82 -24.17
N GLU A 714 23.01 5.88 -25.10
CA GLU A 714 21.79 5.80 -25.90
C GLU A 714 20.66 5.25 -25.06
N TYR A 715 19.44 5.80 -25.24
CA TYR A 715 18.24 5.27 -24.59
C TYR A 715 17.80 3.96 -25.25
N VAL A 716 17.60 2.91 -24.45
CA VAL A 716 17.09 1.61 -24.86
C VAL A 716 15.70 1.41 -24.28
N GLU A 717 14.73 1.19 -25.15
CA GLU A 717 13.34 0.95 -24.78
C GLU A 717 12.97 -0.53 -24.92
N MET A 718 12.10 -1.01 -24.05
CA MET A 718 11.59 -2.37 -24.03
C MET A 718 10.08 -2.35 -23.80
N GLU A 719 9.32 -3.03 -24.65
CA GLU A 719 7.91 -3.32 -24.43
C GLU A 719 7.80 -4.44 -23.37
N ILE A 720 6.98 -4.26 -22.37
CA ILE A 720 6.70 -5.25 -21.34
C ILE A 720 5.47 -6.03 -21.77
N VAL A 721 5.65 -7.33 -21.92
CA VAL A 721 4.60 -8.24 -22.38
C VAL A 721 4.49 -9.45 -21.45
N ARG A 722 3.28 -9.98 -21.32
CA ARG A 722 3.00 -11.22 -20.59
C ARG A 722 3.94 -12.34 -21.03
N ALA A 723 4.42 -13.13 -20.09
CA ALA A 723 5.17 -14.32 -20.40
C ALA A 723 4.35 -15.31 -21.24
N ASP A 724 5.00 -16.04 -22.12
CA ASP A 724 4.33 -17.09 -22.90
C ASP A 724 3.91 -18.27 -22.00
N GLU A 725 2.92 -19.05 -22.47
CA GLU A 725 2.38 -20.20 -21.73
C GLU A 725 3.46 -21.19 -21.27
N LYS A 726 4.51 -21.35 -22.07
CA LYS A 726 5.61 -22.25 -21.73
C LYS A 726 6.41 -21.74 -20.52
N THR A 727 6.81 -20.48 -20.55
CA THR A 727 7.55 -19.84 -19.46
C THR A 727 6.73 -19.76 -18.18
N THR A 728 5.43 -19.41 -18.31
CA THR A 728 4.50 -19.41 -17.18
C THR A 728 4.43 -20.78 -16.52
N LYS A 729 4.24 -21.86 -17.30
CA LYS A 729 4.21 -23.23 -16.77
C LYS A 729 5.53 -23.66 -16.14
N GLU A 730 6.67 -23.26 -16.70
CA GLU A 730 7.98 -23.54 -16.12
C GLU A 730 8.12 -22.92 -14.72
N ILE A 731 7.63 -21.71 -14.50
CA ILE A 731 7.62 -21.04 -13.20
C ILE A 731 6.59 -21.68 -12.23
N GLN A 732 5.39 -22.01 -12.71
CA GLN A 732 4.39 -22.73 -11.90
C GLN A 732 4.95 -24.06 -11.37
N GLU A 733 5.53 -24.87 -12.27
CA GLU A 733 6.14 -26.15 -11.89
C GLU A 733 7.35 -25.95 -10.96
N LEU A 734 8.17 -24.92 -11.19
CA LEU A 734 9.28 -24.59 -10.30
C LEU A 734 8.77 -24.31 -8.88
N GLY A 735 7.75 -23.48 -8.71
CA GLY A 735 7.14 -23.16 -7.41
C GLY A 735 6.69 -24.41 -6.66
N LYS A 736 6.12 -25.40 -7.37
CA LYS A 736 5.69 -26.68 -6.80
C LYS A 736 6.83 -27.64 -6.40
N THR A 737 8.08 -27.32 -6.77
CA THR A 737 9.26 -28.13 -6.38
C THR A 737 10.01 -27.58 -5.16
N LEU A 738 9.69 -26.39 -4.70
CA LEU A 738 10.38 -25.75 -3.58
C LEU A 738 9.95 -26.38 -2.25
N THR A 739 10.90 -26.67 -1.37
CA THR A 739 10.63 -27.42 -0.14
C THR A 739 11.28 -26.84 1.11
N THR A 740 12.11 -25.82 0.96
CA THR A 740 12.85 -25.22 2.07
C THR A 740 12.33 -23.81 2.35
N PRO A 741 11.52 -23.61 3.41
CA PRO A 741 11.05 -22.27 3.78
C PRO A 741 12.22 -21.42 4.30
N SER A 742 12.40 -20.23 3.75
CA SER A 742 13.31 -19.22 4.29
C SER A 742 12.55 -18.38 5.31
N ARG A 743 12.38 -18.93 6.52
CA ARG A 743 11.66 -18.28 7.61
C ARG A 743 12.43 -17.06 8.12
N GLY A 744 11.83 -15.91 8.08
CA GLY A 744 12.45 -14.63 8.46
C GLY A 744 12.49 -14.41 9.97
N ASN A 745 13.36 -15.09 10.71
CA ASN A 745 13.57 -14.80 12.13
C ASN A 745 14.38 -13.50 12.28
N GLU A 746 13.70 -12.40 12.58
CA GLU A 746 14.31 -11.06 12.64
C GLU A 746 15.41 -10.94 13.73
N ILE A 747 15.34 -11.70 14.81
CA ILE A 747 16.41 -11.73 15.82
C ILE A 747 17.71 -12.25 15.22
N ILE A 748 17.63 -13.32 14.44
CA ILE A 748 18.79 -13.93 13.77
C ILE A 748 19.29 -13.01 12.64
N LEU A 749 18.37 -12.56 11.80
CA LEU A 749 18.69 -11.71 10.65
C LEU A 749 19.36 -10.40 11.09
N SER A 750 18.81 -9.71 12.08
CA SER A 750 19.41 -8.49 12.63
C SER A 750 20.79 -8.75 13.24
N ALA A 751 20.94 -9.80 14.04
CA ALA A 751 22.22 -10.11 14.67
C ALA A 751 23.32 -10.40 13.61
N VAL A 752 22.99 -11.16 12.57
CA VAL A 752 23.95 -11.49 11.48
C VAL A 752 24.22 -10.25 10.62
N ALA A 753 23.19 -9.47 10.24
CA ALA A 753 23.33 -8.29 9.41
C ALA A 753 24.12 -7.16 10.10
N GLU A 754 23.84 -6.84 11.37
CA GLU A 754 24.57 -5.82 12.14
C GLU A 754 26.05 -6.15 12.29
N ASN A 755 26.37 -7.38 12.74
CA ASN A 755 27.75 -7.80 12.91
C ASN A 755 28.46 -7.97 11.54
N GLY A 756 27.75 -8.47 10.53
CA GLY A 756 28.23 -8.58 9.16
C GLY A 756 28.55 -7.23 8.54
N THR A 757 27.70 -6.23 8.73
CA THR A 757 27.93 -4.84 8.27
C THR A 757 29.22 -4.28 8.84
N ARG A 758 29.49 -4.46 10.12
CA ARG A 758 30.75 -4.04 10.76
C ARG A 758 31.97 -4.76 10.17
N TYR A 759 31.83 -6.05 9.81
CA TYR A 759 32.84 -6.81 9.12
C TYR A 759 33.09 -6.27 7.70
N LEU A 760 32.02 -6.05 6.91
CA LEU A 760 32.12 -5.51 5.54
C LEU A 760 32.74 -4.10 5.52
N ASN A 761 32.50 -3.30 6.55
CA ASN A 761 33.10 -1.98 6.74
C ASN A 761 34.55 -2.03 7.28
N GLY A 762 35.08 -3.21 7.62
CA GLY A 762 36.42 -3.38 8.12
C GLY A 762 36.63 -2.99 9.60
N GLU A 763 35.57 -2.87 10.37
CA GLU A 763 35.60 -2.48 11.79
C GLU A 763 35.99 -3.64 12.71
N ILE A 764 35.58 -4.87 12.34
CA ILE A 764 35.86 -6.11 13.08
C ILE A 764 36.28 -7.21 12.13
N SER A 765 36.94 -8.26 12.66
CA SER A 765 37.30 -9.44 11.87
C SER A 765 36.06 -10.33 11.59
N LEU A 766 36.16 -11.22 10.59
CA LEU A 766 35.17 -12.24 10.27
C LEU A 766 34.81 -13.10 11.49
N GLU A 767 35.83 -13.57 12.24
CA GLU A 767 35.62 -14.38 13.44
C GLU A 767 34.88 -13.60 14.54
N GLU A 768 35.18 -12.30 14.72
CA GLU A 768 34.46 -11.45 15.67
C GLU A 768 33.03 -11.21 15.26
N ALA A 769 32.74 -11.06 13.96
CA ALA A 769 31.40 -10.87 13.44
C ALA A 769 30.52 -12.11 13.67
N ALA A 770 31.00 -13.31 13.29
CA ALA A 770 30.25 -14.55 13.50
C ALA A 770 29.98 -14.80 14.99
N LYS A 771 31.00 -14.66 15.86
CA LYS A 771 30.83 -14.79 17.32
C LYS A 771 29.89 -13.74 17.91
N GLY A 772 29.97 -12.51 17.41
CA GLY A 772 29.08 -11.42 17.85
C GLY A 772 27.60 -11.76 17.58
N ALA A 773 27.28 -12.22 16.37
CA ALA A 773 25.94 -12.65 15.99
C ALA A 773 25.43 -13.80 16.89
N ILE A 774 26.23 -14.86 17.08
CA ILE A 774 25.90 -15.99 17.97
C ILE A 774 25.63 -15.52 19.41
N GLN A 775 26.47 -14.64 19.94
CA GLN A 775 26.29 -14.11 21.30
C GLN A 775 25.01 -13.29 21.45
N GLN A 776 24.67 -12.49 20.44
CA GLN A 776 23.46 -11.65 20.45
C GLN A 776 22.20 -12.51 20.44
N VAL A 777 22.13 -13.53 19.58
CA VAL A 777 21.00 -14.47 19.53
C VAL A 777 20.87 -15.28 20.82
N ASN A 778 22.01 -15.81 21.34
CA ASN A 778 21.98 -16.56 22.58
C ASN A 778 21.54 -15.73 23.80
N LEU A 779 21.83 -14.43 23.81
CA LEU A 779 21.36 -13.53 24.87
C LEU A 779 19.83 -13.41 24.82
N TYR A 780 19.25 -13.25 23.63
CA TYR A 780 17.79 -13.19 23.46
C TYR A 780 17.12 -14.51 23.88
N LEU A 781 17.67 -15.67 23.48
CA LEU A 781 17.11 -16.98 23.83
C LEU A 781 17.19 -17.30 25.33
N ALA A 782 18.13 -16.68 26.05
CA ALA A 782 18.29 -16.86 27.51
C ALA A 782 17.34 -15.98 28.34
N GLU A 783 16.78 -14.92 27.76
CA GLU A 783 15.79 -14.03 28.39
C GLU A 783 14.35 -14.55 28.22
#